data_eb89d94124d5976f61fa58850bb64624
#
_entry.id   eb89d94124d5976f61fa58850bb64624
#
_cell.length_a   1.000
_cell.length_b   1.000
_cell.length_c   1.000
_cell.angle_alpha   90.00
_cell.angle_beta   90.00
_cell.angle_gamma   90.00
#
_symmetry.space_group_name_H-M   'P 1'
#
loop_
_entity.id
_entity.type
_entity.pdbx_description
1 polymer ?
#
loop_
_entity_poly.entity_id
_entity_poly.type
_entity_poly.pdbx_seq_one_letter_code
_entity_poly.pdbx_strand_id
1 'polypeptide(L)'
;MISKLRRFSCVKGNAYVSMLKRWFANGFTAFVLFQGGSLFYCILSLCVTDRLLQNQKGLIFVYKKVDTNLNFVQREKEVEKFWDDNNIFEKSIDSRKKGESYVFYDGPPTANGKPHIGHVLTRAIKDMIPRYRAMKGYQVPRKAGWDTHGLPVELEVEKMLGLDGKEQIEEYGLEPFIKKCKESVWKYKGMWEDFSGTVGFWADMEHPYVTYDNNFIESEWWALKQIYEKGLLYKGFKIVPYCPRCGTPLSSHEVAQGYKTVKERSAIVRFKLVGKDEYFLAWTTTPWTLPSNVALCVNPDETYCKVEAADGYTYILAEALLDTVLGKLATEDKPAYKVLETYKGKDLEYIEYEPLYECAGESAKKQGKKGHFVTCDSYVTMSDGTGIVHIAPAFGEDDSKVGKKYDLPFVQFVDGKGDMTAETPYAGMFVKDADPEVLKDLDKSGKLFAAPKFEHDYPHCWRCGSPLIYYARDTWFIKMTDVKDRLIANNDTINWIPESIGKGRFGDWLKNVQDWGISRNRYWGTPLNIWECECGHRHSIGSIEELKSMSDNCPDDIELHRPYIDAVTIKCPKCGKQMHRVSEVIDCWFDSGSMPFAQHHYPFENKELFESQFPADFISEAVDQTRGWFYSLLAISTLIFDKAPYKNVIVLGLVQDENGQKMSKSKGNAVDPFEALAKYGADAIRWYFYTNSAPWLPNKFHDKGVTEGQRKFMGTLWNTYAFYVLYAEIDQFDPTKHEIEYDKLSVMDKWLLSKMNSMIKAADDNLNNYRIPEAAKAMQEFVDDLSNWYVRRGRERYWAQGMSQDKINAYMTLYTAIVTLCKCAAPMVPFITEEIYQNLVRSVDKDAPESLSLIHI
;
A
#
# COMPACT_ATOMS: atom_id res chain seq x y z
N MET A 1 7.03 1.53 52.38
CA MET A 1 7.48 2.45 53.44
C MET A 1 6.33 2.90 54.35
N ILE A 2 5.20 3.32 53.81
CA ILE A 2 4.01 3.71 54.59
C ILE A 2 3.44 2.55 55.46
N SER A 3 3.53 1.30 55.01
CA SER A 3 3.08 0.12 55.76
C SER A 3 3.98 -0.24 56.97
N LYS A 4 5.24 0.19 56.98
CA LYS A 4 6.16 0.00 58.13
C LYS A 4 5.98 1.10 59.17
N LEU A 5 5.56 2.28 58.81
CA LEU A 5 5.29 3.39 59.73
C LEU A 5 4.04 3.12 60.63
N ARG A 6 3.07 2.35 60.14
CA ARG A 6 1.90 1.96 60.94
C ARG A 6 2.20 0.98 62.09
N ARG A 7 3.34 0.29 62.12
CA ARG A 7 3.77 -0.61 63.23
C ARG A 7 4.49 0.13 64.34
N PHE A 8 4.89 1.39 64.15
CA PHE A 8 5.61 2.16 65.20
C PHE A 8 4.67 3.15 65.99
N SER A 9 3.38 3.15 65.72
CA SER A 9 2.44 4.07 66.40
C SER A 9 1.96 3.57 67.78
N CYS A 10 2.57 2.58 68.38
CA CYS A 10 2.08 1.95 69.63
C CYS A 10 3.04 2.02 70.84
N VAL A 11 4.02 2.95 70.81
CA VAL A 11 4.82 3.21 72.06
C VAL A 11 5.10 4.69 72.24
N LYS A 12 4.34 5.29 73.19
CA LYS A 12 4.59 6.53 73.94
C LYS A 12 5.00 7.80 73.20
N GLY A 13 4.08 8.76 73.11
CA GLY A 13 4.38 10.16 73.07
C GLY A 13 3.59 11.02 72.08
N ASN A 14 2.36 11.46 72.45
CA ASN A 14 1.52 12.38 71.63
C ASN A 14 2.18 13.73 71.27
N ALA A 15 3.22 14.16 71.92
CA ALA A 15 3.93 15.41 71.63
C ALA A 15 4.80 15.34 70.37
N TYR A 16 5.48 14.20 70.13
CA TYR A 16 6.35 14.00 68.94
C TYR A 16 5.55 13.85 67.65
N VAL A 17 4.39 13.25 67.70
CA VAL A 17 3.52 13.10 66.56
C VAL A 17 2.94 14.43 66.05
N SER A 18 2.68 15.37 66.97
CA SER A 18 2.20 16.73 66.59
C SER A 18 3.30 17.58 65.97
N MET A 19 4.57 17.42 66.36
CA MET A 19 5.72 18.11 65.81
C MET A 19 6.05 17.57 64.39
N LEU A 20 6.03 16.28 64.20
CA LEU A 20 6.22 15.68 62.86
C LEU A 20 5.08 16.03 61.86
N LYS A 21 3.82 16.10 62.34
CA LYS A 21 2.70 16.56 61.50
C LYS A 21 2.82 18.03 61.09
N ARG A 22 3.34 18.91 61.88
CA ARG A 22 3.60 20.31 61.53
C ARG A 22 4.78 20.47 60.55
N TRP A 23 5.79 19.60 60.59
CA TRP A 23 6.91 19.59 59.64
C TRP A 23 6.50 19.05 58.24
N PHE A 24 5.68 17.97 58.20
CA PHE A 24 5.14 17.46 56.93
C PHE A 24 4.18 18.45 56.25
N ALA A 25 3.49 19.26 57.02
CA ALA A 25 2.58 20.28 56.48
C ALA A 25 3.32 21.44 55.79
N ASN A 26 4.62 21.60 56.06
CA ASN A 26 5.45 22.70 55.48
C ASN A 26 6.38 22.18 54.35
N GLY A 27 6.13 21.01 53.73
CA GLY A 27 6.81 20.51 52.53
C GLY A 27 8.23 19.98 52.77
N PHE A 28 8.66 19.69 54.00
CA PHE A 28 9.98 19.09 54.25
C PHE A 28 9.94 17.59 54.36
N THR A 29 10.74 16.88 53.54
CA THR A 29 10.91 15.44 53.56
C THR A 29 12.14 15.08 54.45
N ALA A 30 11.90 14.62 55.70
CA ALA A 30 12.96 14.20 56.59
C ALA A 30 13.09 12.67 56.62
N PHE A 31 14.27 12.13 56.32
CA PHE A 31 14.61 10.72 56.56
C PHE A 31 15.15 10.58 57.97
N VAL A 32 14.44 9.84 58.82
CA VAL A 32 14.93 9.50 60.17
C VAL A 32 15.48 8.09 60.16
N LEU A 33 16.77 7.94 60.21
CA LEU A 33 17.46 6.64 60.49
C LEU A 33 17.75 6.55 61.96
N PHE A 34 17.15 5.57 62.63
CA PHE A 34 17.44 5.25 64.03
C PHE A 34 18.56 4.23 64.10
N GLN A 35 19.75 4.64 64.56
CA GLN A 35 20.74 3.76 65.19
C GLN A 35 21.45 4.53 66.30
N GLY A 36 21.19 4.12 67.56
CA GLY A 36 21.97 4.49 68.75
C GLY A 36 22.01 5.96 69.15
N GLY A 37 21.03 6.36 69.88
CA GLY A 37 21.13 7.26 71.03
C GLY A 37 21.76 8.64 70.92
N SER A 38 21.64 9.48 69.89
CA SER A 38 21.88 10.92 70.00
C SER A 38 21.19 11.78 68.96
N LEU A 39 20.41 12.72 69.48
CA LEU A 39 19.68 13.76 68.77
C LEU A 39 20.59 14.74 67.97
N PHE A 40 21.91 14.73 68.26
CA PHE A 40 22.90 15.67 67.71
C PHE A 40 23.23 15.41 66.24
N TYR A 41 23.12 14.20 65.73
CA TYR A 41 23.46 13.88 64.33
C TYR A 41 22.39 14.32 63.28
N CYS A 42 21.14 14.43 63.72
CA CYS A 42 20.06 14.88 62.84
C CYS A 42 20.13 16.41 62.54
N ILE A 43 20.62 17.20 63.46
CA ILE A 43 20.69 18.67 63.27
C ILE A 43 21.89 19.07 62.42
N LEU A 44 23.02 18.32 62.46
CA LEU A 44 24.18 18.57 61.58
C LEU A 44 23.87 18.18 60.14
N SER A 45 23.09 17.12 59.90
CA SER A 45 22.70 16.70 58.54
C SER A 45 21.73 17.73 57.88
N LEU A 46 20.83 18.28 58.67
CA LEU A 46 19.90 19.32 58.19
C LEU A 46 20.60 20.67 57.93
N CYS A 47 21.61 21.07 58.75
CA CYS A 47 22.40 22.28 58.52
C CYS A 47 23.33 22.17 57.31
N VAL A 48 23.86 20.93 57.03
CA VAL A 48 24.69 20.73 55.82
C VAL A 48 23.85 20.67 54.54
N THR A 49 22.65 20.09 54.57
CA THR A 49 21.71 20.11 53.44
C THR A 49 21.15 21.52 53.18
N ASP A 50 20.80 22.28 54.18
CA ASP A 50 20.34 23.67 54.01
C ASP A 50 21.49 24.62 53.49
N ARG A 51 22.75 24.44 53.93
CA ARG A 51 23.89 25.14 53.35
C ARG A 51 24.20 24.75 51.92
N LEU A 52 24.02 23.47 51.57
CA LEU A 52 24.16 23.01 50.17
C LEU A 52 23.00 23.53 49.30
N LEU A 53 21.77 23.58 49.81
CA LEU A 53 20.61 24.16 49.13
C LEU A 53 20.68 25.69 49.03
N GLN A 54 21.26 26.38 50.04
CA GLN A 54 21.47 27.83 49.96
C GLN A 54 22.62 28.22 49.01
N ASN A 55 23.65 27.38 48.86
CA ASN A 55 24.67 27.55 47.84
C ASN A 55 24.17 27.21 46.41
N GLN A 56 23.09 26.44 46.24
CA GLN A 56 22.49 26.20 44.93
C GLN A 56 21.54 27.33 44.48
N LYS A 57 21.10 28.22 45.37
CA LYS A 57 20.24 29.38 45.03
C LYS A 57 20.94 30.48 44.21
N GLY A 58 22.21 30.31 43.87
CA GLY A 58 23.00 31.22 43.04
C GLY A 58 23.54 30.62 41.73
N LEU A 59 23.32 29.30 41.48
CA LEU A 59 23.73 28.66 40.24
C LEU A 59 22.61 28.85 39.20
N ILE A 60 22.80 29.73 38.25
CA ILE A 60 21.97 29.83 37.04
C ILE A 60 22.37 28.67 36.19
N PHE A 61 21.50 27.63 36.06
CA PHE A 61 21.71 26.55 35.13
C PHE A 61 21.52 27.05 33.69
N VAL A 62 22.56 26.93 32.88
CA VAL A 62 22.55 27.33 31.47
C VAL A 62 21.74 26.30 30.68
N TYR A 63 21.93 25.00 30.99
CA TYR A 63 21.32 23.89 30.34
C TYR A 63 20.43 23.06 31.29
N LYS A 64 19.37 22.49 30.75
CA LYS A 64 18.60 21.46 31.46
C LYS A 64 19.47 20.18 31.62
N LYS A 65 19.53 19.67 32.86
CA LYS A 65 20.30 18.45 33.12
C LYS A 65 19.81 17.27 32.25
N VAL A 66 20.73 16.62 31.58
CA VAL A 66 20.44 15.48 30.72
C VAL A 66 20.37 14.20 31.54
N ASP A 67 19.24 13.47 31.42
CA ASP A 67 19.14 12.13 31.96
C ASP A 67 19.82 11.15 30.99
N THR A 68 20.75 10.37 31.49
CA THR A 68 21.48 9.34 30.73
C THR A 68 20.68 8.07 30.50
N ASN A 69 19.47 7.98 31.05
CA ASN A 69 18.53 6.94 30.72
C ASN A 69 18.16 7.02 29.22
N LEU A 70 18.28 5.91 28.50
CA LEU A 70 17.98 5.81 27.06
C LEU A 70 16.49 5.51 26.79
N ASN A 71 15.57 5.98 27.63
CA ASN A 71 14.12 5.89 27.36
C ASN A 71 13.69 6.97 26.35
N PHE A 72 13.86 6.68 25.07
CA PHE A 72 13.50 7.62 24.00
C PHE A 72 11.99 7.77 23.82
N VAL A 73 11.19 6.75 24.12
CA VAL A 73 9.72 6.78 23.94
C VAL A 73 9.04 7.92 24.70
N GLN A 74 9.46 8.13 25.95
CA GLN A 74 8.88 9.22 26.76
C GLN A 74 9.28 10.59 26.21
N ARG A 75 10.51 10.72 25.73
CA ARG A 75 11.01 11.98 25.15
C ARG A 75 10.33 12.30 23.84
N GLU A 76 10.10 11.32 23.01
CA GLU A 76 9.36 11.48 21.75
C GLU A 76 7.97 12.07 22.00
N LYS A 77 7.23 11.59 23.01
CA LYS A 77 5.93 12.14 23.39
C LYS A 77 6.01 13.60 23.89
N GLU A 78 7.10 13.96 24.57
CA GLU A 78 7.30 15.33 25.01
C GLU A 78 7.58 16.28 23.82
N VAL A 79 8.32 15.78 22.83
CA VAL A 79 8.60 16.52 21.59
C VAL A 79 7.36 16.62 20.70
N GLU A 80 6.60 15.52 20.52
CA GLU A 80 5.32 15.54 19.81
C GLU A 80 4.39 16.61 20.40
N LYS A 81 4.19 16.57 21.72
CA LYS A 81 3.40 17.57 22.42
C LYS A 81 3.93 18.99 22.22
N PHE A 82 5.25 19.18 22.20
CA PHE A 82 5.85 20.49 21.93
C PHE A 82 5.51 20.99 20.53
N TRP A 83 5.56 20.12 19.52
CA TRP A 83 5.22 20.47 18.15
C TRP A 83 3.74 20.87 18.02
N ASP A 84 2.84 20.10 18.64
CA ASP A 84 1.39 20.37 18.63
C ASP A 84 1.06 21.67 19.38
N ASP A 85 1.54 21.82 20.62
CA ASP A 85 1.29 23.03 21.45
C ASP A 85 1.78 24.33 20.77
N ASN A 86 2.74 24.23 19.85
CA ASN A 86 3.33 25.38 19.17
C ASN A 86 3.04 25.45 17.66
N ASN A 87 2.20 24.59 17.11
CA ASN A 87 1.84 24.52 15.69
C ASN A 87 3.08 24.51 14.76
N ILE A 88 4.07 23.67 15.08
CA ILE A 88 5.37 23.66 14.37
C ILE A 88 5.22 23.20 12.93
N PHE A 89 4.31 22.26 12.66
CA PHE A 89 4.04 21.77 11.32
C PHE A 89 3.54 22.90 10.40
N GLU A 90 2.50 23.63 10.81
CA GLU A 90 1.93 24.75 10.06
C GLU A 90 2.98 25.88 9.87
N LYS A 91 3.70 26.21 10.93
CA LYS A 91 4.82 27.19 10.85
C LYS A 91 5.89 26.75 9.85
N SER A 92 6.14 25.44 9.73
CA SER A 92 7.14 24.92 8.78
C SER A 92 6.75 25.16 7.31
N ILE A 93 5.45 25.17 7.00
CA ILE A 93 4.90 25.48 5.68
C ILE A 93 4.84 27.00 5.49
N ASP A 94 4.28 27.69 6.47
CA ASP A 94 4.04 29.13 6.42
C ASP A 94 5.30 29.98 6.30
N SER A 95 6.36 29.61 7.03
CA SER A 95 7.67 30.28 6.95
C SER A 95 8.33 30.20 5.58
N ARG A 96 7.86 29.27 4.74
CA ARG A 96 8.41 28.99 3.39
C ARG A 96 7.44 29.31 2.25
N LYS A 97 6.36 30.08 2.51
CA LYS A 97 5.37 30.48 1.48
C LYS A 97 5.96 31.19 0.25
N LYS A 98 7.15 31.78 0.39
CA LYS A 98 7.87 32.44 -0.71
C LYS A 98 8.92 31.51 -1.37
N GLY A 99 9.13 30.34 -0.84
CA GLY A 99 10.05 29.34 -1.40
C GLY A 99 9.46 28.68 -2.64
N GLU A 100 10.34 28.04 -3.41
CA GLU A 100 9.91 27.15 -4.49
C GLU A 100 9.05 26.02 -3.93
N SER A 101 7.97 25.66 -4.62
CA SER A 101 7.10 24.56 -4.20
C SER A 101 7.78 23.22 -4.48
N TYR A 102 7.74 22.30 -3.50
CA TYR A 102 8.08 20.91 -3.66
C TYR A 102 6.86 20.07 -3.31
N VAL A 103 6.21 19.52 -4.33
CA VAL A 103 4.92 18.85 -4.21
C VAL A 103 5.09 17.38 -3.90
N PHE A 104 4.47 16.97 -2.82
CA PHE A 104 4.39 15.58 -2.36
C PHE A 104 2.95 15.09 -2.39
N TYR A 105 2.68 13.93 -3.02
CA TYR A 105 1.39 13.26 -2.89
C TYR A 105 1.50 12.07 -1.94
N ASP A 106 0.60 12.03 -0.97
CA ASP A 106 0.42 10.90 -0.06
C ASP A 106 -0.59 9.91 -0.65
N GLY A 107 -0.21 8.62 -0.76
CA GLY A 107 -1.14 7.57 -1.12
C GLY A 107 -2.19 7.42 -0.02
N PRO A 108 -3.49 7.64 -0.34
CA PRO A 108 -4.54 7.65 0.69
C PRO A 108 -4.72 6.25 1.29
N PRO A 109 -4.59 6.09 2.61
CA PRO A 109 -4.92 4.82 3.23
C PRO A 109 -6.42 4.56 3.17
N THR A 110 -6.79 3.27 3.04
CA THR A 110 -8.19 2.88 3.24
C THR A 110 -8.54 3.02 4.72
N ALA A 111 -9.53 3.87 5.01
CA ALA A 111 -9.90 4.24 6.39
C ALA A 111 -10.46 3.07 7.24
N ASN A 112 -10.81 1.94 6.63
CA ASN A 112 -11.37 0.76 7.27
C ASN A 112 -10.34 -0.31 7.66
N GLY A 113 -9.03 -0.07 7.46
CA GLY A 113 -7.93 -0.98 7.81
C GLY A 113 -7.06 -0.45 8.94
N LYS A 114 -6.59 -1.34 9.84
CA LYS A 114 -5.61 -0.96 10.86
C LYS A 114 -4.23 -0.80 10.25
N PRO A 115 -3.42 0.16 10.72
CA PRO A 115 -2.02 0.26 10.32
C PRO A 115 -1.23 -1.01 10.69
N HIS A 116 -0.16 -1.26 9.96
CA HIS A 116 0.77 -2.36 10.21
C HIS A 116 2.23 -1.88 10.06
N ILE A 117 3.20 -2.71 10.44
CA ILE A 117 4.62 -2.31 10.48
C ILE A 117 5.17 -1.81 9.12
N GLY A 118 4.63 -2.27 8.00
CA GLY A 118 4.97 -1.75 6.67
C GLY A 118 4.60 -0.28 6.49
N HIS A 119 3.52 0.19 7.14
CA HIS A 119 3.14 1.60 7.10
C HIS A 119 4.12 2.49 7.90
N VAL A 120 4.84 1.94 8.90
CA VAL A 120 5.91 2.70 9.57
C VAL A 120 7.04 3.00 8.58
N LEU A 121 7.48 2.01 7.79
CA LEU A 121 8.47 2.21 6.73
C LEU A 121 8.01 3.27 5.73
N THR A 122 6.78 3.13 5.22
CA THR A 122 6.23 4.03 4.21
C THR A 122 6.17 5.46 4.75
N ARG A 123 5.61 5.66 5.97
CA ARG A 123 5.51 6.99 6.59
C ARG A 123 6.87 7.58 6.92
N ALA A 124 7.84 6.77 7.37
CA ALA A 124 9.20 7.24 7.63
C ALA A 124 9.86 7.84 6.38
N ILE A 125 9.76 7.14 5.23
CA ILE A 125 10.33 7.64 3.96
C ILE A 125 9.56 8.87 3.44
N LYS A 126 8.23 8.82 3.49
CA LYS A 126 7.35 9.91 3.03
C LYS A 126 7.45 11.18 3.89
N ASP A 127 7.85 11.07 5.14
CA ASP A 127 8.09 12.22 6.01
C ASP A 127 9.51 12.79 5.84
N MET A 128 10.50 11.91 5.72
CA MET A 128 11.90 12.29 5.71
C MET A 128 12.27 13.17 4.50
N ILE A 129 11.84 12.82 3.29
CA ILE A 129 12.12 13.60 2.08
C ILE A 129 11.44 15.00 2.14
N PRO A 130 10.15 15.13 2.46
CA PRO A 130 9.51 16.42 2.68
C PRO A 130 10.16 17.27 3.78
N ARG A 131 10.59 16.67 4.92
CA ARG A 131 11.34 17.42 5.95
C ARG A 131 12.66 17.95 5.43
N TYR A 132 13.42 17.11 4.73
CA TYR A 132 14.69 17.53 4.11
C TYR A 132 14.46 18.68 3.12
N ARG A 133 13.49 18.57 2.22
CA ARG A 133 13.16 19.64 1.26
C ARG A 133 12.69 20.92 1.95
N ALA A 134 11.88 20.83 2.99
CA ALA A 134 11.47 21.97 3.77
C ALA A 134 12.69 22.67 4.41
N MET A 135 13.62 21.91 4.99
CA MET A 135 14.85 22.48 5.55
C MET A 135 15.79 23.07 4.48
N LYS A 136 15.69 22.65 3.22
CA LYS A 136 16.37 23.29 2.07
C LYS A 136 15.67 24.55 1.57
N GLY A 137 14.60 25.00 2.23
CA GLY A 137 13.89 26.25 1.92
C GLY A 137 12.67 26.09 1.00
N TYR A 138 12.33 24.86 0.56
CA TYR A 138 11.12 24.63 -0.25
C TYR A 138 9.86 24.78 0.58
N GLN A 139 8.80 25.29 -0.03
CA GLN A 139 7.45 25.17 0.47
C GLN A 139 6.97 23.74 0.15
N VAL A 140 6.65 22.95 1.17
CA VAL A 140 6.24 21.55 1.00
C VAL A 140 4.81 21.36 1.54
N PRO A 141 3.78 21.57 0.74
CA PRO A 141 2.41 21.25 1.13
C PRO A 141 2.27 19.73 1.27
N ARG A 142 1.58 19.30 2.33
CA ARG A 142 1.44 17.87 2.69
C ARG A 142 0.00 17.58 3.04
N LYS A 143 -0.88 17.53 2.03
CA LYS A 143 -2.30 17.24 2.23
C LYS A 143 -2.50 15.74 2.46
N ALA A 144 -3.16 15.38 3.55
CA ALA A 144 -3.60 14.02 3.79
C ALA A 144 -4.83 13.68 2.95
N GLY A 145 -5.14 12.39 2.82
CA GLY A 145 -6.33 11.93 2.12
C GLY A 145 -6.83 10.59 2.64
N TRP A 146 -8.11 10.31 2.38
CA TRP A 146 -8.77 9.07 2.75
C TRP A 146 -9.43 8.43 1.53
N ASP A 147 -9.02 7.18 1.25
CA ASP A 147 -9.72 6.31 0.30
C ASP A 147 -10.87 5.62 1.04
N THR A 148 -12.09 6.00 0.67
CA THR A 148 -13.29 5.70 1.45
C THR A 148 -14.31 4.87 0.69
N HIS A 149 -14.06 4.53 -0.59
CA HIS A 149 -14.98 3.79 -1.45
C HIS A 149 -14.61 2.32 -1.67
N GLY A 150 -15.50 1.58 -2.31
CA GLY A 150 -15.29 0.29 -2.93
C GLY A 150 -15.48 -0.91 -2.02
N LEU A 151 -15.15 -2.06 -2.57
CA LEU A 151 -15.30 -3.38 -1.94
C LEU A 151 -14.69 -3.49 -0.52
N PRO A 152 -13.57 -2.82 -0.19
CA PRO A 152 -13.03 -2.92 1.16
C PRO A 152 -14.01 -2.49 2.24
N VAL A 153 -14.72 -1.40 2.00
CA VAL A 153 -15.69 -0.84 2.95
C VAL A 153 -16.97 -1.67 2.97
N GLU A 154 -17.51 -2.01 1.78
CA GLU A 154 -18.73 -2.83 1.71
C GLU A 154 -18.58 -4.17 2.41
N LEU A 155 -17.46 -4.90 2.18
CA LEU A 155 -17.24 -6.20 2.82
C LEU A 155 -17.07 -6.11 4.34
N GLU A 156 -16.51 -5.03 4.87
CA GLU A 156 -16.44 -4.81 6.32
C GLU A 156 -17.85 -4.55 6.88
N VAL A 157 -18.68 -3.79 6.16
CA VAL A 157 -20.07 -3.51 6.56
C VAL A 157 -20.94 -4.77 6.42
N GLU A 158 -20.80 -5.55 5.33
CA GLU A 158 -21.45 -6.87 5.20
C GLU A 158 -21.17 -7.73 6.44
N LYS A 159 -19.88 -7.83 6.79
CA LYS A 159 -19.45 -8.60 7.98
C LYS A 159 -20.01 -8.06 9.29
N MET A 160 -20.03 -6.73 9.46
CA MET A 160 -20.60 -6.09 10.67
C MET A 160 -22.09 -6.36 10.82
N LEU A 161 -22.83 -6.42 9.70
CA LEU A 161 -24.27 -6.64 9.67
C LEU A 161 -24.64 -8.12 9.57
N GLY A 162 -23.66 -9.02 9.38
CA GLY A 162 -23.88 -10.44 9.15
C GLY A 162 -24.53 -10.77 7.81
N LEU A 163 -24.31 -9.90 6.79
CA LEU A 163 -24.85 -10.08 5.45
C LEU A 163 -23.87 -10.91 4.58
N ASP A 164 -24.41 -11.70 3.65
CA ASP A 164 -23.62 -12.45 2.68
C ASP A 164 -24.10 -12.19 1.23
N GLY A 165 -23.42 -11.25 0.58
CA GLY A 165 -23.64 -10.93 -0.82
C GLY A 165 -24.75 -9.94 -1.11
N LYS A 166 -24.97 -9.72 -2.41
CA LYS A 166 -25.81 -8.62 -2.92
C LYS A 166 -27.27 -8.72 -2.54
N GLU A 167 -27.87 -9.90 -2.62
CA GLU A 167 -29.30 -10.10 -2.35
C GLU A 167 -29.66 -9.68 -0.93
N GLN A 168 -28.83 -10.06 0.05
CA GLN A 168 -29.08 -9.69 1.45
C GLN A 168 -28.84 -8.18 1.69
N ILE A 169 -27.97 -7.52 0.91
CA ILE A 169 -27.83 -6.06 0.95
C ILE A 169 -29.10 -5.39 0.41
N GLU A 170 -29.65 -5.90 -0.68
CA GLU A 170 -30.88 -5.36 -1.29
C GLU A 170 -32.09 -5.57 -0.34
N GLU A 171 -32.19 -6.72 0.31
CA GLU A 171 -33.21 -7.01 1.34
C GLU A 171 -33.07 -6.11 2.57
N TYR A 172 -31.83 -5.83 3.02
CA TYR A 172 -31.55 -4.92 4.13
C TYR A 172 -31.93 -3.47 3.79
N GLY A 173 -31.86 -3.11 2.54
CA GLY A 173 -32.13 -1.79 2.01
C GLY A 173 -30.87 -0.99 1.69
N LEU A 174 -30.85 -0.42 0.50
CA LEU A 174 -29.66 0.24 -0.02
C LEU A 174 -29.29 1.50 0.75
N GLU A 175 -30.24 2.36 1.07
CA GLU A 175 -29.99 3.61 1.81
C GLU A 175 -29.38 3.36 3.22
N PRO A 176 -29.97 2.49 4.07
CA PRO A 176 -29.35 2.19 5.38
C PRO A 176 -27.98 1.52 5.23
N PHE A 177 -27.72 0.71 4.18
CA PHE A 177 -26.44 0.13 3.91
C PHE A 177 -25.37 1.19 3.57
N ILE A 178 -25.71 2.14 2.70
CA ILE A 178 -24.82 3.26 2.33
C ILE A 178 -24.48 4.13 3.55
N LYS A 179 -25.46 4.42 4.40
CA LYS A 179 -25.22 5.14 5.68
C LYS A 179 -24.23 4.38 6.56
N LYS A 180 -24.35 3.06 6.65
CA LYS A 180 -23.39 2.23 7.40
C LYS A 180 -22.00 2.22 6.76
N CYS A 181 -21.88 2.27 5.45
CA CYS A 181 -20.60 2.44 4.77
C CYS A 181 -19.96 3.78 5.16
N LYS A 182 -20.69 4.89 5.08
CA LYS A 182 -20.20 6.22 5.52
C LYS A 182 -19.77 6.26 7.00
N GLU A 183 -20.49 5.60 7.88
CA GLU A 183 -20.11 5.50 9.30
C GLU A 183 -18.86 4.63 9.49
N SER A 184 -18.75 3.53 8.76
CA SER A 184 -17.68 2.54 8.91
C SER A 184 -16.30 3.09 8.53
N VAL A 185 -16.20 3.97 7.54
CA VAL A 185 -14.91 4.51 7.06
C VAL A 185 -14.19 5.31 8.14
N TRP A 186 -14.89 5.90 9.11
CA TRP A 186 -14.30 6.68 10.19
C TRP A 186 -13.89 5.86 11.42
N LYS A 187 -14.17 4.55 11.41
CA LYS A 187 -13.90 3.65 12.55
C LYS A 187 -12.44 3.65 13.01
N TYR A 188 -11.51 3.79 12.10
CA TYR A 188 -10.08 3.73 12.40
C TYR A 188 -9.36 5.07 12.22
N LYS A 189 -10.08 6.15 11.91
CA LYS A 189 -9.50 7.49 11.68
C LYS A 189 -8.56 7.90 12.82
N GLY A 190 -9.07 7.96 14.04
CA GLY A 190 -8.27 8.35 15.21
C GLY A 190 -7.04 7.46 15.41
N MET A 191 -7.16 6.13 15.14
CA MET A 191 -6.03 5.22 15.22
C MET A 191 -4.94 5.56 14.18
N TRP A 192 -5.33 5.99 12.97
CA TRP A 192 -4.39 6.41 11.94
C TRP A 192 -3.75 7.76 12.25
N GLU A 193 -4.50 8.68 12.84
CA GLU A 193 -4.01 9.98 13.31
C GLU A 193 -2.98 9.79 14.43
N ASP A 194 -3.34 9.04 15.49
CA ASP A 194 -2.43 8.68 16.59
C ASP A 194 -1.17 7.95 16.09
N PHE A 195 -1.35 7.00 15.16
CA PHE A 195 -0.24 6.29 14.54
C PHE A 195 0.70 7.22 13.77
N SER A 196 0.15 8.18 13.04
CA SER A 196 0.92 9.14 12.25
C SER A 196 1.70 10.09 13.15
N GLY A 197 1.09 10.63 14.20
CA GLY A 197 1.73 11.46 15.22
C GLY A 197 2.88 10.72 15.89
N THR A 198 2.60 9.50 16.39
CA THR A 198 3.61 8.66 17.06
C THR A 198 4.80 8.31 16.16
N VAL A 199 4.59 8.07 14.85
CA VAL A 199 5.69 7.85 13.89
C VAL A 199 6.44 9.14 13.57
N GLY A 200 5.86 10.29 13.86
CA GLY A 200 6.38 11.63 13.49
C GLY A 200 6.13 11.98 12.03
N PHE A 201 5.09 11.40 11.42
CA PHE A 201 4.67 11.71 10.06
C PHE A 201 3.84 13.00 10.04
N TRP A 202 4.33 14.01 9.35
CA TRP A 202 3.66 15.30 9.21
C TRP A 202 2.85 15.38 7.93
N ALA A 203 1.53 15.54 8.08
CA ALA A 203 0.59 15.87 7.01
C ALA A 203 -0.61 16.63 7.58
N ASP A 204 -1.26 17.44 6.77
CA ASP A 204 -2.50 18.12 7.14
C ASP A 204 -3.65 17.09 7.22
N MET A 205 -3.86 16.58 8.45
CA MET A 205 -4.92 15.65 8.79
C MET A 205 -6.23 16.36 9.17
N GLU A 206 -6.20 17.68 9.37
CA GLU A 206 -7.37 18.47 9.74
C GLU A 206 -8.22 18.79 8.51
N HIS A 207 -7.56 19.02 7.35
CA HIS A 207 -8.22 19.35 6.08
C HIS A 207 -7.92 18.30 4.99
N PRO A 208 -8.14 17.01 5.25
CA PRO A 208 -7.86 15.97 4.28
C PRO A 208 -8.83 16.05 3.09
N TYR A 209 -8.44 15.51 1.94
CA TYR A 209 -9.44 15.17 0.94
C TYR A 209 -10.07 13.81 1.27
N VAL A 210 -11.32 13.63 0.89
CA VAL A 210 -12.09 12.41 1.14
C VAL A 210 -12.74 12.00 -0.17
N THR A 211 -12.48 10.78 -0.63
CA THR A 211 -12.92 10.36 -1.96
C THR A 211 -14.45 10.28 -2.11
N TYR A 212 -15.20 10.14 -1.02
CA TYR A 212 -16.67 10.14 -1.08
C TYR A 212 -17.31 11.54 -1.09
N ASP A 213 -16.56 12.62 -0.92
CA ASP A 213 -17.13 13.97 -0.93
C ASP A 213 -17.63 14.33 -2.32
N ASN A 214 -18.77 15.03 -2.41
CA ASN A 214 -19.37 15.43 -3.68
C ASN A 214 -18.40 16.19 -4.59
N ASN A 215 -17.59 17.10 -4.02
CA ASN A 215 -16.62 17.87 -4.78
C ASN A 215 -15.55 16.96 -5.41
N PHE A 216 -15.15 15.90 -4.70
CA PHE A 216 -14.20 14.93 -5.24
C PHE A 216 -14.85 14.13 -6.38
N ILE A 217 -16.05 13.59 -6.16
CA ILE A 217 -16.84 12.85 -7.16
C ILE A 217 -17.13 13.72 -8.40
N GLU A 218 -17.45 14.98 -8.23
CA GLU A 218 -17.72 15.90 -9.35
C GLU A 218 -16.48 16.06 -10.24
N SER A 219 -15.30 16.17 -9.65
CA SER A 219 -14.03 16.19 -10.39
C SER A 219 -13.78 14.89 -11.15
N GLU A 220 -14.13 13.74 -10.56
CA GLU A 220 -14.05 12.45 -11.26
C GLU A 220 -15.05 12.36 -12.42
N TRP A 221 -16.26 12.86 -12.24
CA TRP A 221 -17.24 12.92 -13.31
C TRP A 221 -16.77 13.79 -14.46
N TRP A 222 -16.15 14.93 -14.16
CA TRP A 222 -15.51 15.75 -15.18
C TRP A 222 -14.45 14.95 -15.96
N ALA A 223 -13.57 14.22 -15.26
CA ALA A 223 -12.54 13.42 -15.90
C ALA A 223 -13.14 12.28 -16.76
N LEU A 224 -14.13 11.56 -16.25
CA LEU A 224 -14.82 10.50 -16.99
C LEU A 224 -15.53 11.05 -18.24
N LYS A 225 -16.12 12.25 -18.16
CA LYS A 225 -16.70 12.92 -19.31
C LYS A 225 -15.65 13.25 -20.38
N GLN A 226 -14.49 13.75 -19.98
CA GLN A 226 -13.39 14.00 -20.94
C GLN A 226 -12.96 12.69 -21.62
N ILE A 227 -12.89 11.57 -20.90
CA ILE A 227 -12.56 10.25 -21.45
C ILE A 227 -13.67 9.77 -22.40
N TYR A 228 -14.94 9.99 -22.03
CA TYR A 228 -16.11 9.66 -22.86
C TYR A 228 -16.12 10.46 -24.17
N GLU A 229 -15.91 11.78 -24.13
CA GLU A 229 -15.87 12.65 -25.30
C GLU A 229 -14.71 12.34 -26.25
N LYS A 230 -13.59 11.81 -25.71
CA LYS A 230 -12.48 11.27 -26.52
C LYS A 230 -12.81 9.91 -27.16
N GLY A 231 -13.99 9.34 -26.91
CA GLY A 231 -14.40 8.03 -27.43
C GLY A 231 -13.67 6.85 -26.79
N LEU A 232 -13.01 7.07 -25.63
CA LEU A 232 -12.24 6.05 -24.93
C LEU A 232 -13.06 5.29 -23.87
N LEU A 233 -14.19 5.82 -23.43
CA LEU A 233 -15.12 5.13 -22.51
C LEU A 233 -16.23 4.44 -23.34
N TYR A 234 -16.31 3.11 -23.23
CA TYR A 234 -17.28 2.33 -24.01
C TYR A 234 -17.85 1.15 -23.22
N LYS A 235 -19.06 0.71 -23.61
CA LYS A 235 -19.69 -0.50 -23.08
C LYS A 235 -19.42 -1.67 -24.03
N GLY A 236 -18.90 -2.76 -23.52
CA GLY A 236 -18.57 -3.93 -24.31
C GLY A 236 -18.99 -5.23 -23.63
N PHE A 237 -19.46 -6.20 -24.44
CA PHE A 237 -19.67 -7.56 -24.00
C PHE A 237 -18.38 -8.36 -24.18
N LYS A 238 -17.70 -8.63 -23.07
CA LYS A 238 -16.42 -9.33 -23.06
C LYS A 238 -16.36 -10.38 -21.95
N ILE A 239 -15.43 -11.30 -22.10
CA ILE A 239 -15.02 -12.18 -21.02
C ILE A 239 -14.18 -11.36 -20.05
N VAL A 240 -14.61 -11.32 -18.79
CA VAL A 240 -13.91 -10.56 -17.74
C VAL A 240 -13.68 -11.46 -16.53
N PRO A 241 -12.58 -11.24 -15.78
CA PRO A 241 -12.43 -11.85 -14.47
C PRO A 241 -13.58 -11.39 -13.56
N TYR A 242 -14.27 -12.32 -12.97
CA TYR A 242 -15.48 -12.06 -12.20
C TYR A 242 -15.41 -12.76 -10.85
N CYS A 243 -15.76 -12.04 -9.79
CA CYS A 243 -15.90 -12.62 -8.46
C CYS A 243 -17.37 -12.98 -8.19
N PRO A 244 -17.73 -14.28 -8.16
CA PRO A 244 -19.12 -14.72 -7.94
C PRO A 244 -19.67 -14.25 -6.58
N ARG A 245 -18.87 -14.36 -5.51
CA ARG A 245 -19.28 -13.93 -4.16
C ARG A 245 -19.54 -12.41 -4.09
N CYS A 246 -18.66 -11.60 -4.67
CA CYS A 246 -18.84 -10.14 -4.70
C CYS A 246 -19.85 -9.69 -5.76
N GLY A 247 -20.20 -10.55 -6.73
CA GLY A 247 -21.13 -10.25 -7.81
C GLY A 247 -20.65 -9.15 -8.77
N THR A 248 -19.35 -9.02 -8.98
CA THR A 248 -18.76 -7.91 -9.74
C THR A 248 -17.56 -8.35 -10.58
N PRO A 249 -17.34 -7.75 -11.77
CA PRO A 249 -16.10 -7.90 -12.52
C PRO A 249 -14.94 -7.20 -11.79
N LEU A 250 -13.73 -7.67 -12.04
CA LEU A 250 -12.49 -7.10 -11.55
C LEU A 250 -11.62 -6.63 -12.72
N SER A 251 -10.84 -5.58 -12.49
CA SER A 251 -9.86 -5.10 -13.44
C SER A 251 -8.58 -5.96 -13.42
N SER A 252 -7.78 -5.91 -14.48
CA SER A 252 -6.56 -6.73 -14.60
C SER A 252 -5.56 -6.47 -13.45
N HIS A 253 -5.46 -5.24 -12.96
CA HIS A 253 -4.57 -4.90 -11.85
C HIS A 253 -5.08 -5.40 -10.49
N GLU A 254 -6.39 -5.56 -10.29
CA GLU A 254 -6.96 -6.20 -9.11
C GLU A 254 -6.72 -7.72 -9.12
N VAL A 255 -6.92 -8.35 -10.28
CA VAL A 255 -6.65 -9.79 -10.47
C VAL A 255 -5.19 -10.12 -10.20
N ALA A 256 -4.26 -9.27 -10.68
CA ALA A 256 -2.83 -9.46 -10.49
C ALA A 256 -2.38 -9.51 -9.01
N GLN A 257 -3.20 -9.00 -8.08
CA GLN A 257 -2.93 -9.04 -6.64
C GLN A 257 -3.44 -10.31 -5.95
N GLY A 258 -4.26 -11.11 -6.62
CA GLY A 258 -5.00 -12.22 -6.02
C GLY A 258 -4.53 -13.64 -6.42
N TYR A 259 -3.44 -13.79 -7.17
CA TYR A 259 -2.97 -15.12 -7.57
C TYR A 259 -2.50 -15.96 -6.37
N LYS A 260 -2.90 -17.23 -6.37
CA LYS A 260 -2.47 -18.23 -5.40
C LYS A 260 -2.12 -19.52 -6.12
N THR A 261 -1.05 -20.18 -5.72
CA THR A 261 -0.74 -21.52 -6.19
C THR A 261 -1.73 -22.51 -5.60
N VAL A 262 -2.46 -23.22 -6.46
CA VAL A 262 -3.47 -24.23 -6.09
C VAL A 262 -3.10 -25.59 -6.68
N LYS A 263 -3.58 -26.66 -6.02
CA LYS A 263 -3.45 -28.03 -6.48
C LYS A 263 -4.84 -28.59 -6.76
N GLU A 264 -5.20 -28.69 -8.04
CA GLU A 264 -6.50 -29.15 -8.47
C GLU A 264 -6.37 -30.37 -9.40
N ARG A 265 -7.48 -31.00 -9.72
CA ARG A 265 -7.48 -32.05 -10.74
C ARG A 265 -7.86 -31.43 -12.09
N SER A 266 -7.01 -31.62 -13.08
CA SER A 266 -7.36 -31.35 -14.47
C SER A 266 -8.07 -32.56 -15.08
N ALA A 267 -8.67 -32.38 -16.26
CA ALA A 267 -9.33 -33.46 -17.00
C ALA A 267 -8.70 -33.64 -18.38
N ILE A 268 -8.42 -34.91 -18.76
CA ILE A 268 -8.18 -35.32 -20.14
C ILE A 268 -9.41 -36.11 -20.55
N VAL A 269 -10.12 -35.62 -21.58
CA VAL A 269 -11.46 -36.10 -21.94
C VAL A 269 -11.46 -36.67 -23.37
N ARG A 270 -12.20 -37.76 -23.56
CA ARG A 270 -12.43 -38.41 -24.84
C ARG A 270 -13.61 -37.77 -25.56
N PHE A 271 -13.38 -37.18 -26.72
CA PHE A 271 -14.41 -36.64 -27.60
C PHE A 271 -14.55 -37.55 -28.82
N LYS A 272 -15.67 -38.24 -28.91
CA LYS A 272 -15.91 -39.27 -29.95
C LYS A 272 -16.18 -38.63 -31.30
N LEU A 273 -15.50 -39.08 -32.35
CA LEU A 273 -15.75 -38.63 -33.73
C LEU A 273 -17.12 -39.17 -34.23
N VAL A 274 -17.83 -38.33 -34.97
CA VAL A 274 -19.12 -38.72 -35.54
C VAL A 274 -18.95 -39.89 -36.52
N GLY A 275 -19.69 -40.96 -36.25
CA GLY A 275 -19.71 -42.18 -37.10
C GLY A 275 -18.44 -43.03 -37.07
N LYS A 276 -17.51 -42.78 -36.15
CA LYS A 276 -16.27 -43.56 -35.97
C LYS A 276 -16.04 -43.89 -34.50
N ASP A 277 -15.32 -44.99 -34.27
CA ASP A 277 -14.87 -45.34 -32.91
C ASP A 277 -13.45 -44.83 -32.67
N GLU A 278 -13.27 -43.50 -32.89
CA GLU A 278 -12.06 -42.75 -32.76
C GLU A 278 -12.34 -41.58 -31.88
N TYR A 279 -11.33 -41.07 -31.07
CA TYR A 279 -11.53 -40.05 -30.06
C TYR A 279 -10.45 -38.98 -30.14
N PHE A 280 -10.82 -37.70 -30.11
CA PHE A 280 -9.91 -36.65 -29.73
C PHE A 280 -9.68 -36.68 -28.23
N LEU A 281 -8.44 -36.51 -27.80
CA LEU A 281 -8.11 -36.26 -26.39
C LEU A 281 -7.88 -34.75 -26.17
N ALA A 282 -8.77 -34.12 -25.44
CA ALA A 282 -8.61 -32.72 -25.08
C ALA A 282 -8.40 -32.55 -23.57
N TRP A 283 -7.63 -31.51 -23.18
CA TRP A 283 -7.29 -31.25 -21.81
C TRP A 283 -7.90 -29.94 -21.33
N THR A 284 -8.28 -29.89 -20.03
CA THR A 284 -8.73 -28.70 -19.35
C THR A 284 -8.34 -28.70 -17.88
N THR A 285 -8.05 -27.52 -17.33
CA THR A 285 -7.84 -27.24 -15.89
C THR A 285 -9.15 -26.89 -15.19
N THR A 286 -10.24 -26.68 -15.91
CA THR A 286 -11.55 -26.25 -15.41
C THR A 286 -12.65 -27.20 -15.87
N PRO A 287 -12.79 -28.40 -15.25
CA PRO A 287 -13.78 -29.38 -15.66
C PRO A 287 -15.21 -28.85 -15.71
N TRP A 288 -15.57 -27.88 -14.84
CA TRP A 288 -16.89 -27.25 -14.80
C TRP A 288 -17.30 -26.53 -16.10
N THR A 289 -16.33 -26.20 -17.01
CA THR A 289 -16.63 -25.58 -18.31
C THR A 289 -17.03 -26.58 -19.37
N LEU A 290 -16.77 -27.88 -19.17
CA LEU A 290 -17.06 -28.94 -20.14
C LEU A 290 -18.55 -29.07 -20.53
N PRO A 291 -19.55 -28.84 -19.64
CA PRO A 291 -20.95 -28.79 -20.05
C PRO A 291 -21.28 -27.72 -21.07
N SER A 292 -20.44 -26.65 -21.17
CA SER A 292 -20.58 -25.59 -22.16
C SER A 292 -19.66 -25.76 -23.38
N ASN A 293 -19.07 -26.94 -23.60
CA ASN A 293 -18.22 -27.21 -24.75
C ASN A 293 -19.00 -27.11 -26.05
N VAL A 294 -18.45 -26.38 -27.03
CA VAL A 294 -19.05 -26.21 -28.37
C VAL A 294 -18.07 -26.48 -29.52
N ALA A 295 -16.76 -26.55 -29.25
CA ALA A 295 -15.75 -26.90 -30.24
C ALA A 295 -14.48 -27.46 -29.58
N LEU A 296 -13.60 -28.03 -30.37
CA LEU A 296 -12.21 -28.31 -30.03
C LEU A 296 -11.30 -27.39 -30.86
N CYS A 297 -10.13 -27.03 -30.33
CA CYS A 297 -9.16 -26.22 -31.05
C CYS A 297 -7.79 -26.91 -31.12
N VAL A 298 -7.17 -26.83 -32.28
CA VAL A 298 -5.81 -27.35 -32.57
C VAL A 298 -4.94 -26.24 -33.13
N ASN A 299 -3.62 -26.40 -33.03
CA ASN A 299 -2.69 -25.48 -33.70
C ASN A 299 -2.54 -25.93 -35.18
N PRO A 300 -2.82 -25.05 -36.14
CA PRO A 300 -2.81 -25.41 -37.56
C PRO A 300 -1.46 -25.89 -38.08
N ASP A 301 -0.37 -25.38 -37.50
CA ASP A 301 1.00 -25.63 -37.98
C ASP A 301 1.67 -26.83 -37.30
N GLU A 302 1.08 -27.35 -36.22
CA GLU A 302 1.62 -28.45 -35.44
C GLU A 302 1.17 -29.82 -36.03
N THR A 303 1.87 -30.87 -35.60
CA THR A 303 1.61 -32.25 -36.06
C THR A 303 0.79 -32.99 -35.03
N TYR A 304 -0.24 -33.69 -35.49
CA TYR A 304 -1.14 -34.55 -34.71
C TYR A 304 -1.10 -35.99 -35.24
N CYS A 305 -1.19 -36.94 -34.32
CA CYS A 305 -1.16 -38.35 -34.68
C CYS A 305 -2.47 -39.02 -34.26
N LYS A 306 -2.95 -39.89 -35.17
CA LYS A 306 -3.93 -40.90 -34.84
C LYS A 306 -3.18 -42.16 -34.41
N VAL A 307 -3.48 -42.68 -33.24
CA VAL A 307 -2.77 -43.78 -32.63
C VAL A 307 -3.72 -44.82 -32.10
N GLU A 308 -3.41 -46.09 -32.26
CA GLU A 308 -4.00 -47.21 -31.56
C GLU A 308 -3.29 -47.35 -30.20
N ALA A 309 -4.00 -47.13 -29.10
CA ALA A 309 -3.41 -47.17 -27.77
C ALA A 309 -3.55 -48.57 -27.13
N ALA A 310 -2.71 -48.85 -26.14
CA ALA A 310 -2.69 -50.15 -25.45
C ALA A 310 -3.97 -50.47 -24.70
N ASP A 311 -4.79 -49.48 -24.35
CA ASP A 311 -6.12 -49.61 -23.73
C ASP A 311 -7.23 -49.99 -24.71
N GLY A 312 -6.89 -50.16 -26.01
CA GLY A 312 -7.80 -50.63 -27.06
C GLY A 312 -8.59 -49.54 -27.77
N TYR A 313 -8.35 -48.26 -27.43
CA TYR A 313 -8.97 -47.12 -28.11
C TYR A 313 -8.07 -46.51 -29.18
N THR A 314 -8.68 -45.84 -30.14
CA THR A 314 -7.98 -45.05 -31.14
C THR A 314 -8.08 -43.55 -30.79
N TYR A 315 -6.93 -42.92 -30.53
CA TYR A 315 -6.86 -41.51 -30.12
C TYR A 315 -6.23 -40.61 -31.18
N ILE A 316 -6.62 -39.35 -31.18
CA ILE A 316 -6.00 -38.25 -31.94
C ILE A 316 -5.54 -37.19 -30.94
N LEU A 317 -4.24 -36.87 -30.92
CA LEU A 317 -3.62 -35.86 -30.10
C LEU A 317 -2.29 -35.38 -30.72
N ALA A 318 -1.69 -34.34 -30.17
CA ALA A 318 -0.44 -33.80 -30.70
C ALA A 318 0.73 -34.80 -30.61
N GLU A 319 1.52 -34.92 -31.69
CA GLU A 319 2.67 -35.82 -31.77
C GLU A 319 3.67 -35.55 -30.61
N ALA A 320 3.96 -34.31 -30.34
CA ALA A 320 4.90 -33.90 -29.29
C ALA A 320 4.50 -34.34 -27.86
N LEU A 321 3.22 -34.68 -27.64
CA LEU A 321 2.66 -35.03 -26.34
C LEU A 321 2.27 -36.48 -26.17
N LEU A 322 2.49 -37.32 -27.20
CA LEU A 322 2.13 -38.76 -27.20
C LEU A 322 2.70 -39.50 -25.99
N ASP A 323 4.01 -39.40 -25.77
CA ASP A 323 4.67 -40.09 -24.66
C ASP A 323 4.24 -39.55 -23.30
N THR A 324 4.02 -38.24 -23.17
CA THR A 324 3.56 -37.62 -21.95
C THR A 324 2.17 -38.08 -21.54
N VAL A 325 1.27 -38.20 -22.53
CA VAL A 325 -0.15 -38.54 -22.28
C VAL A 325 -0.34 -40.06 -22.21
N LEU A 326 0.18 -40.81 -23.20
CA LEU A 326 -0.08 -42.21 -23.37
C LEU A 326 1.01 -43.13 -22.79
N GLY A 327 2.21 -42.64 -22.54
CA GLY A 327 3.37 -43.45 -22.15
C GLY A 327 3.10 -44.37 -20.95
N LYS A 328 2.20 -43.97 -20.05
CA LYS A 328 1.79 -44.77 -18.86
C LYS A 328 0.94 -46.00 -19.22
N LEU A 329 0.44 -46.11 -20.46
CA LEU A 329 -0.32 -47.28 -20.94
C LEU A 329 0.60 -48.41 -21.36
N ALA A 330 1.92 -48.20 -21.49
CA ALA A 330 2.88 -49.24 -21.83
C ALA A 330 2.88 -50.36 -20.76
N THR A 331 2.93 -51.60 -21.22
CA THR A 331 3.15 -52.80 -20.39
C THR A 331 4.42 -53.51 -20.86
N GLU A 332 4.89 -54.53 -20.10
CA GLU A 332 6.08 -55.30 -20.48
C GLU A 332 5.90 -55.99 -21.87
N ASP A 333 4.64 -56.31 -22.27
CA ASP A 333 4.32 -57.00 -23.48
C ASP A 333 3.79 -56.11 -24.62
N LYS A 334 3.43 -54.82 -24.35
CA LYS A 334 2.81 -53.95 -25.35
C LYS A 334 3.36 -52.52 -25.26
N PRO A 335 3.70 -51.92 -26.42
CA PRO A 335 3.98 -50.49 -26.46
C PRO A 335 2.75 -49.66 -26.05
N ALA A 336 2.96 -48.44 -25.52
CA ALA A 336 1.88 -47.56 -25.09
C ALA A 336 0.86 -47.27 -26.21
N TYR A 337 1.38 -47.12 -27.41
CA TYR A 337 0.58 -46.82 -28.61
C TYR A 337 1.33 -47.21 -29.90
N LYS A 338 0.57 -47.27 -30.98
CA LYS A 338 1.06 -47.46 -32.36
C LYS A 338 0.50 -46.32 -33.22
N VAL A 339 1.37 -45.55 -33.87
CA VAL A 339 0.96 -44.48 -34.79
C VAL A 339 0.36 -45.12 -36.05
N LEU A 340 -0.86 -44.70 -36.40
CA LEU A 340 -1.59 -45.15 -37.58
C LEU A 340 -1.51 -44.12 -38.72
N GLU A 341 -1.76 -42.86 -38.39
CA GLU A 341 -1.81 -41.74 -39.34
C GLU A 341 -1.26 -40.49 -38.69
N THR A 342 -0.76 -39.56 -39.53
CA THR A 342 -0.23 -38.26 -39.07
C THR A 342 -0.87 -37.14 -39.89
N TYR A 343 -1.23 -36.03 -39.20
CA TYR A 343 -1.93 -34.88 -39.79
C TYR A 343 -1.24 -33.59 -39.42
N LYS A 344 -1.36 -32.57 -40.25
CA LYS A 344 -1.20 -31.20 -39.79
C LYS A 344 -2.52 -30.77 -39.10
N GLY A 345 -2.42 -29.88 -38.11
CA GLY A 345 -3.61 -29.41 -37.38
C GLY A 345 -4.68 -28.83 -38.29
N LYS A 346 -4.30 -28.13 -39.38
CA LYS A 346 -5.22 -27.63 -40.40
C LYS A 346 -6.01 -28.73 -41.12
N ASP A 347 -5.47 -29.94 -41.22
CA ASP A 347 -6.13 -31.06 -41.86
C ASP A 347 -7.23 -31.66 -40.98
N LEU A 348 -7.26 -31.37 -39.70
CA LEU A 348 -8.26 -31.73 -38.72
C LEU A 348 -9.43 -30.74 -38.65
N GLU A 349 -9.32 -29.57 -39.27
CA GLU A 349 -10.31 -28.48 -39.22
C GLU A 349 -11.66 -28.97 -39.77
N TYR A 350 -12.74 -28.63 -39.07
CA TYR A 350 -14.13 -29.04 -39.36
C TYR A 350 -14.46 -30.53 -39.18
N ILE A 351 -13.56 -31.38 -38.69
CA ILE A 351 -13.92 -32.74 -38.30
C ILE A 351 -14.90 -32.69 -37.14
N GLU A 352 -16.06 -33.36 -37.28
CA GLU A 352 -17.14 -33.33 -36.31
C GLU A 352 -16.97 -34.41 -35.23
N TYR A 353 -17.37 -34.07 -34.00
CA TYR A 353 -17.41 -34.98 -32.86
C TYR A 353 -18.78 -34.93 -32.17
N GLU A 354 -19.13 -36.00 -31.44
CA GLU A 354 -20.38 -36.11 -30.70
C GLU A 354 -20.34 -35.15 -29.47
N PRO A 355 -21.42 -34.41 -29.17
CA PRO A 355 -21.47 -33.53 -27.99
C PRO A 355 -21.10 -34.27 -26.69
N LEU A 356 -20.27 -33.69 -25.85
CA LEU A 356 -19.92 -34.30 -24.58
C LEU A 356 -21.13 -34.35 -23.63
N TYR A 357 -21.95 -33.30 -23.65
CA TYR A 357 -23.19 -33.14 -22.93
C TYR A 357 -24.33 -32.74 -23.89
N GLU A 358 -25.52 -33.33 -23.76
CA GLU A 358 -26.68 -33.06 -24.62
C GLU A 358 -27.11 -31.58 -24.54
N CYS A 359 -27.07 -30.95 -23.34
CA CYS A 359 -27.47 -29.58 -23.12
C CYS A 359 -26.74 -28.56 -24.04
N ALA A 360 -25.45 -28.77 -24.29
CA ALA A 360 -24.69 -27.92 -25.21
C ALA A 360 -25.15 -28.08 -26.66
N GLY A 361 -25.43 -29.34 -27.09
CA GLY A 361 -25.97 -29.66 -28.41
C GLY A 361 -27.37 -29.08 -28.62
N GLU A 362 -28.25 -29.14 -27.62
CA GLU A 362 -29.56 -28.49 -27.65
C GLU A 362 -29.48 -26.97 -27.73
N SER A 363 -28.58 -26.37 -26.95
CA SER A 363 -28.37 -24.94 -27.00
C SER A 363 -27.87 -24.46 -28.38
N ALA A 364 -26.94 -25.19 -28.99
CA ALA A 364 -26.48 -24.95 -30.35
C ALA A 364 -27.61 -24.98 -31.38
N LYS A 365 -28.46 -26.03 -31.31
CA LYS A 365 -29.65 -26.15 -32.17
C LYS A 365 -30.63 -25.01 -31.99
N LYS A 366 -30.93 -24.59 -30.75
CA LYS A 366 -31.81 -23.46 -30.46
C LYS A 366 -31.27 -22.12 -31.03
N GLN A 367 -29.97 -21.96 -31.10
CA GLN A 367 -29.33 -20.78 -31.71
C GLN A 367 -29.21 -20.86 -33.24
N GLY A 368 -29.53 -22.00 -33.83
CA GLY A 368 -29.38 -22.24 -35.27
C GLY A 368 -27.92 -22.23 -35.75
N LYS A 369 -26.99 -22.50 -34.86
CA LYS A 369 -25.56 -22.48 -35.13
C LYS A 369 -24.97 -23.90 -35.11
N LYS A 370 -23.93 -24.08 -35.95
CA LYS A 370 -23.15 -25.32 -35.97
C LYS A 370 -22.11 -25.29 -34.85
N GLY A 371 -22.02 -26.33 -34.05
CA GLY A 371 -21.00 -26.57 -33.06
C GLY A 371 -20.45 -28.00 -33.14
N HIS A 372 -19.58 -28.36 -32.20
CA HIS A 372 -19.01 -29.67 -32.00
C HIS A 372 -18.18 -30.18 -33.20
N PHE A 373 -17.27 -29.33 -33.65
CA PHE A 373 -16.24 -29.60 -34.65
C PHE A 373 -14.90 -29.03 -34.24
N VAL A 374 -13.82 -29.47 -34.90
CA VAL A 374 -12.45 -28.98 -34.66
C VAL A 374 -12.25 -27.62 -35.34
N THR A 375 -11.70 -26.69 -34.62
CA THR A 375 -11.27 -25.34 -35.07
C THR A 375 -9.77 -25.24 -35.04
N CYS A 376 -9.20 -24.17 -35.64
CA CYS A 376 -7.77 -23.93 -35.71
C CYS A 376 -7.41 -22.53 -35.16
N ASP A 377 -6.45 -22.48 -34.25
CA ASP A 377 -5.82 -21.23 -33.82
C ASP A 377 -4.40 -21.47 -33.28
N SER A 378 -3.53 -20.50 -33.47
CA SER A 378 -2.11 -20.56 -33.10
C SER A 378 -1.83 -20.44 -31.60
N TYR A 379 -2.81 -20.06 -30.78
CA TYR A 379 -2.63 -19.96 -29.34
C TYR A 379 -2.48 -21.34 -28.65
N VAL A 380 -2.89 -22.42 -29.31
CA VAL A 380 -2.73 -23.77 -28.76
C VAL A 380 -1.27 -24.16 -28.72
N THR A 381 -0.75 -24.42 -27.51
CA THR A 381 0.66 -24.77 -27.29
C THR A 381 0.89 -26.26 -27.13
N MET A 382 2.16 -26.68 -27.31
CA MET A 382 2.61 -28.08 -27.13
C MET A 382 3.35 -28.27 -25.79
N SER A 383 3.28 -27.30 -24.87
CA SER A 383 3.99 -27.37 -23.57
C SER A 383 3.31 -28.28 -22.55
N ASP A 384 1.97 -28.34 -22.60
CA ASP A 384 1.15 -29.03 -21.61
C ASP A 384 -0.10 -29.65 -22.25
N GLY A 385 -0.74 -30.54 -21.50
CA GLY A 385 -2.01 -31.13 -21.87
C GLY A 385 -1.89 -32.18 -22.99
N THR A 386 -2.69 -32.03 -24.06
CA THR A 386 -2.80 -32.99 -25.19
C THR A 386 -2.55 -32.34 -26.55
N GLY A 387 -2.30 -31.01 -26.57
CA GLY A 387 -2.23 -30.19 -27.79
C GLY A 387 -3.61 -29.96 -28.43
N ILE A 388 -4.68 -30.32 -27.77
CA ILE A 388 -6.08 -30.05 -28.16
C ILE A 388 -6.77 -29.39 -26.96
N VAL A 389 -7.34 -28.22 -27.18
CA VAL A 389 -8.07 -27.44 -26.17
C VAL A 389 -9.56 -27.53 -26.46
N HIS A 390 -10.39 -27.71 -25.41
CA HIS A 390 -11.82 -27.55 -25.55
C HIS A 390 -12.24 -26.08 -25.57
N ILE A 391 -13.27 -25.73 -26.34
CA ILE A 391 -13.74 -24.36 -26.52
C ILE A 391 -15.07 -24.14 -25.83
N ALA A 392 -15.12 -23.18 -24.91
CA ALA A 392 -16.33 -22.68 -24.25
C ALA A 392 -16.34 -21.13 -24.31
N PRO A 393 -16.89 -20.52 -25.37
CA PRO A 393 -16.77 -19.09 -25.67
C PRO A 393 -17.23 -18.12 -24.57
N ALA A 394 -18.02 -18.59 -23.61
CA ALA A 394 -18.51 -17.79 -22.47
C ALA A 394 -17.50 -17.66 -21.31
N PHE A 395 -16.42 -18.50 -21.29
CA PHE A 395 -15.53 -18.64 -20.12
C PHE A 395 -14.04 -18.48 -20.43
N GLY A 396 -13.66 -18.26 -21.69
CA GLY A 396 -12.30 -18.02 -22.12
C GLY A 396 -12.20 -16.89 -23.14
N GLU A 397 -11.20 -16.01 -22.99
CA GLU A 397 -11.01 -14.89 -23.94
C GLU A 397 -10.61 -15.41 -25.33
N ASP A 398 -9.67 -16.36 -25.39
CA ASP A 398 -9.26 -16.97 -26.65
C ASP A 398 -10.35 -17.86 -27.23
N ASP A 399 -11.08 -18.57 -26.37
CA ASP A 399 -12.29 -19.31 -26.77
C ASP A 399 -13.34 -18.40 -27.41
N SER A 400 -13.53 -17.19 -26.85
CA SER A 400 -14.47 -16.20 -27.40
C SER A 400 -13.99 -15.66 -28.76
N LYS A 401 -12.68 -15.48 -28.98
CA LYS A 401 -12.11 -15.10 -30.29
C LYS A 401 -12.34 -16.19 -31.32
N VAL A 402 -12.02 -17.44 -30.97
CA VAL A 402 -12.30 -18.60 -31.81
C VAL A 402 -13.81 -18.75 -32.09
N GLY A 403 -14.64 -18.55 -31.06
CA GLY A 403 -16.09 -18.57 -31.20
C GLY A 403 -16.63 -17.55 -32.20
N LYS A 404 -16.10 -16.33 -32.23
CA LYS A 404 -16.42 -15.31 -33.23
C LYS A 404 -15.92 -15.65 -34.62
N LYS A 405 -14.66 -16.15 -34.71
CA LYS A 405 -14.02 -16.53 -35.99
C LYS A 405 -14.80 -17.63 -36.73
N TYR A 406 -15.34 -18.60 -36.00
CA TYR A 406 -16.03 -19.75 -36.54
C TYR A 406 -17.58 -19.71 -36.40
N ASP A 407 -18.12 -18.56 -35.94
CA ASP A 407 -19.55 -18.38 -35.63
C ASP A 407 -20.16 -19.48 -34.76
N LEU A 408 -19.40 -19.85 -33.71
CA LEU A 408 -19.83 -20.93 -32.79
C LEU A 408 -21.03 -20.52 -31.94
N PRO A 409 -21.80 -21.49 -31.41
CA PRO A 409 -22.83 -21.24 -30.42
C PRO A 409 -22.23 -20.57 -29.17
N PHE A 410 -22.97 -19.67 -28.58
CA PHE A 410 -22.59 -19.07 -27.30
C PHE A 410 -23.39 -19.74 -26.17
N VAL A 411 -22.72 -20.57 -25.39
CA VAL A 411 -23.32 -21.37 -24.32
C VAL A 411 -22.75 -20.94 -22.96
N GLN A 412 -23.61 -20.45 -22.07
CA GLN A 412 -23.24 -19.94 -20.74
C GLN A 412 -24.10 -20.59 -19.66
N PHE A 413 -23.71 -21.76 -19.20
CA PHE A 413 -24.39 -22.54 -18.17
C PHE A 413 -23.92 -22.29 -16.75
N VAL A 414 -23.52 -21.06 -16.45
CA VAL A 414 -23.18 -20.56 -15.11
C VAL A 414 -23.85 -19.23 -14.91
N ASP A 415 -24.47 -19.03 -13.77
CA ASP A 415 -25.13 -17.77 -13.42
C ASP A 415 -24.18 -16.73 -12.77
N GLY A 416 -24.73 -15.59 -12.35
CA GLY A 416 -23.97 -14.51 -11.72
C GLY A 416 -23.46 -14.83 -10.30
N LYS A 417 -23.92 -15.91 -9.67
CA LYS A 417 -23.41 -16.43 -8.38
C LYS A 417 -22.28 -17.44 -8.57
N GLY A 418 -22.02 -17.82 -9.80
CA GLY A 418 -21.07 -18.88 -10.14
C GLY A 418 -21.66 -20.27 -10.00
N ASP A 419 -22.99 -20.39 -9.93
CA ASP A 419 -23.68 -21.67 -9.83
C ASP A 419 -24.07 -22.19 -11.22
N MET A 420 -23.96 -23.49 -11.39
CA MET A 420 -24.37 -24.16 -12.62
C MET A 420 -25.89 -24.04 -12.84
N THR A 421 -26.30 -23.67 -14.07
CA THR A 421 -27.72 -23.42 -14.38
C THR A 421 -28.52 -24.72 -14.52
N ALA A 422 -29.86 -24.58 -14.55
CA ALA A 422 -30.83 -25.73 -14.57
C ALA A 422 -30.70 -26.62 -15.80
N GLU A 423 -30.10 -26.16 -16.89
CA GLU A 423 -29.87 -26.91 -18.12
C GLU A 423 -28.81 -28.00 -17.96
N THR A 424 -27.97 -27.90 -16.92
CA THR A 424 -26.89 -28.88 -16.69
C THR A 424 -27.28 -29.93 -15.64
N PRO A 425 -26.64 -31.10 -15.65
CA PRO A 425 -26.82 -32.09 -14.58
C PRO A 425 -26.40 -31.63 -13.18
N TYR A 426 -25.71 -30.48 -13.08
CA TYR A 426 -25.11 -29.93 -11.86
C TYR A 426 -25.84 -28.71 -11.35
N ALA A 427 -27.09 -28.50 -11.70
CA ALA A 427 -27.91 -27.31 -11.35
C ALA A 427 -27.80 -26.89 -9.89
N GLY A 428 -27.50 -25.61 -9.66
CA GLY A 428 -27.36 -25.00 -8.33
C GLY A 428 -26.07 -25.34 -7.59
N MET A 429 -25.12 -26.07 -8.22
CA MET A 429 -23.80 -26.30 -7.63
C MET A 429 -22.84 -25.16 -8.01
N PHE A 430 -22.09 -24.68 -7.05
CA PHE A 430 -20.98 -23.76 -7.34
C PHE A 430 -19.94 -24.42 -8.25
N VAL A 431 -19.40 -23.69 -9.23
CA VAL A 431 -18.52 -24.27 -10.29
C VAL A 431 -17.35 -25.11 -9.74
N LYS A 432 -16.73 -24.70 -8.62
CA LYS A 432 -15.62 -25.44 -8.00
C LYS A 432 -16.09 -26.72 -7.29
N ASP A 433 -17.32 -26.74 -6.80
CA ASP A 433 -17.95 -27.92 -6.21
C ASP A 433 -18.47 -28.88 -7.30
N ALA A 434 -18.77 -28.36 -8.50
CA ALA A 434 -19.13 -29.13 -9.65
C ALA A 434 -17.94 -29.90 -10.28
N ASP A 435 -16.69 -29.39 -10.17
CA ASP A 435 -15.50 -30.03 -10.73
C ASP A 435 -15.37 -31.52 -10.38
N PRO A 436 -15.46 -31.97 -9.11
CA PRO A 436 -15.37 -33.37 -8.76
C PRO A 436 -16.55 -34.24 -9.34
N GLU A 437 -17.74 -33.67 -9.40
CA GLU A 437 -18.91 -34.40 -9.90
C GLU A 437 -18.86 -34.54 -11.44
N VAL A 438 -18.38 -33.50 -12.15
CA VAL A 438 -18.10 -33.59 -13.59
C VAL A 438 -17.08 -34.71 -13.89
N LEU A 439 -15.98 -34.75 -13.15
CA LEU A 439 -14.97 -35.81 -13.32
C LEU A 439 -15.54 -37.23 -13.08
N LYS A 440 -16.34 -37.35 -12.02
CA LYS A 440 -16.98 -38.62 -11.66
C LYS A 440 -17.99 -39.11 -12.72
N ASP A 441 -18.77 -38.21 -13.31
CA ASP A 441 -19.72 -38.55 -14.36
C ASP A 441 -19.03 -38.90 -15.69
N LEU A 442 -17.96 -38.20 -16.04
CA LEU A 442 -17.13 -38.51 -17.19
C LEU A 442 -16.43 -39.87 -17.04
N ASP A 443 -16.00 -40.21 -15.81
CA ASP A 443 -15.40 -41.51 -15.50
C ASP A 443 -16.45 -42.63 -15.67
N LYS A 444 -17.62 -42.47 -15.04
CA LYS A 444 -18.75 -43.46 -15.17
C LYS A 444 -19.20 -43.66 -16.61
N SER A 445 -19.21 -42.58 -17.41
CA SER A 445 -19.63 -42.67 -18.84
C SER A 445 -18.51 -43.13 -19.77
N GLY A 446 -17.32 -43.45 -19.25
CA GLY A 446 -16.14 -43.84 -20.05
C GLY A 446 -15.53 -42.72 -20.88
N LYS A 447 -15.96 -41.48 -20.68
CA LYS A 447 -15.48 -40.29 -21.40
C LYS A 447 -14.23 -39.70 -20.77
N LEU A 448 -13.91 -39.95 -19.50
CA LEU A 448 -12.68 -39.52 -18.85
C LEU A 448 -11.50 -40.43 -19.24
N PHE A 449 -10.44 -39.84 -19.80
CA PHE A 449 -9.18 -40.56 -20.01
C PHE A 449 -8.31 -40.55 -18.75
N ALA A 450 -8.12 -39.38 -18.16
CA ALA A 450 -7.35 -39.23 -16.94
C ALA A 450 -7.72 -37.91 -16.20
N ALA A 451 -7.47 -37.89 -14.87
CA ALA A 451 -7.67 -36.74 -14.03
C ALA A 451 -6.37 -36.44 -13.20
N PRO A 452 -5.29 -36.02 -13.85
CA PRO A 452 -4.02 -35.76 -13.16
C PRO A 452 -4.14 -34.58 -12.20
N LYS A 453 -3.36 -34.62 -11.09
CA LYS A 453 -3.18 -33.46 -10.22
C LYS A 453 -2.32 -32.44 -10.95
N PHE A 454 -2.76 -31.18 -10.97
CA PHE A 454 -2.09 -30.08 -11.59
C PHE A 454 -1.89 -28.97 -10.57
N GLU A 455 -0.67 -28.48 -10.46
CA GLU A 455 -0.32 -27.35 -9.61
C GLU A 455 -0.09 -26.14 -10.48
N HIS A 456 -0.85 -25.08 -10.25
CA HIS A 456 -0.79 -23.85 -11.05
C HIS A 456 -1.21 -22.65 -10.24
N ASP A 457 -0.88 -21.46 -10.75
CA ASP A 457 -1.35 -20.20 -10.19
C ASP A 457 -2.77 -19.90 -10.68
N TYR A 458 -3.70 -19.75 -9.74
CA TYR A 458 -5.12 -19.47 -10.02
C TYR A 458 -5.53 -18.11 -9.43
N PRO A 459 -6.27 -17.27 -10.18
CA PRO A 459 -6.69 -15.97 -9.70
C PRO A 459 -7.80 -16.09 -8.65
N HIS A 460 -7.62 -15.34 -7.55
CA HIS A 460 -8.62 -15.18 -6.50
C HIS A 460 -8.97 -13.71 -6.35
N CYS A 461 -10.15 -13.44 -5.83
CA CYS A 461 -10.52 -12.08 -5.49
C CYS A 461 -9.57 -11.52 -4.43
N TRP A 462 -8.93 -10.43 -4.75
CA TRP A 462 -7.94 -9.78 -3.88
C TRP A 462 -8.51 -9.34 -2.51
N ARG A 463 -9.86 -9.22 -2.42
CA ARG A 463 -10.56 -8.80 -1.20
C ARG A 463 -11.20 -9.95 -0.41
N CYS A 464 -12.11 -10.70 -1.03
CA CYS A 464 -12.81 -11.78 -0.32
C CYS A 464 -12.04 -13.12 -0.35
N GLY A 465 -11.04 -13.25 -1.20
CA GLY A 465 -10.22 -14.46 -1.32
C GLY A 465 -10.90 -15.62 -2.05
N SER A 466 -12.12 -15.43 -2.58
CA SER A 466 -12.83 -16.44 -3.37
C SER A 466 -12.17 -16.65 -4.74
N PRO A 467 -12.20 -17.85 -5.30
CA PRO A 467 -11.72 -18.09 -6.67
C PRO A 467 -12.53 -17.26 -7.67
N LEU A 468 -11.84 -16.71 -8.67
CA LEU A 468 -12.46 -15.99 -9.76
C LEU A 468 -12.88 -16.95 -10.86
N ILE A 469 -13.88 -16.53 -11.64
CA ILE A 469 -14.23 -17.17 -12.91
C ILE A 469 -14.04 -16.16 -14.03
N TYR A 470 -13.70 -16.61 -15.22
CA TYR A 470 -13.82 -15.81 -16.44
C TYR A 470 -15.26 -15.91 -16.92
N TYR A 471 -15.91 -14.75 -17.11
CA TYR A 471 -17.37 -14.69 -17.28
C TYR A 471 -17.76 -13.63 -18.30
N ALA A 472 -18.56 -14.02 -19.28
CA ALA A 472 -19.05 -13.12 -20.31
C ALA A 472 -20.14 -12.19 -19.77
N ARG A 473 -19.93 -10.90 -19.88
CA ARG A 473 -20.93 -9.90 -19.48
C ARG A 473 -20.70 -8.53 -20.09
N ASP A 474 -21.74 -7.70 -20.05
CA ASP A 474 -21.62 -6.29 -20.34
C ASP A 474 -20.87 -5.58 -19.22
N THR A 475 -19.88 -4.79 -19.60
CA THR A 475 -19.04 -4.01 -18.66
C THR A 475 -18.61 -2.72 -19.38
N TRP A 476 -18.42 -1.64 -18.62
CA TRP A 476 -17.83 -0.41 -19.14
C TRP A 476 -16.32 -0.49 -19.06
N PHE A 477 -15.65 -0.08 -20.14
CA PHE A 477 -14.19 -0.10 -20.28
C PHE A 477 -13.67 1.27 -20.69
N ILE A 478 -12.49 1.60 -20.15
CA ILE A 478 -11.63 2.64 -20.70
C ILE A 478 -10.61 1.97 -21.63
N LYS A 479 -10.51 2.48 -22.88
CA LYS A 479 -9.69 1.90 -23.94
C LYS A 479 -8.22 2.24 -23.76
N MET A 480 -7.57 1.58 -22.79
CA MET A 480 -6.17 1.83 -22.45
C MET A 480 -5.20 1.39 -23.54
N THR A 481 -5.61 0.41 -24.35
CA THR A 481 -4.81 -0.07 -25.49
C THR A 481 -4.54 1.03 -26.54
N ASP A 482 -5.45 2.00 -26.71
CA ASP A 482 -5.28 3.12 -27.64
C ASP A 482 -4.34 4.21 -27.10
N VAL A 483 -4.09 4.25 -25.81
CA VAL A 483 -3.19 5.22 -25.17
C VAL A 483 -1.86 4.58 -24.70
N LYS A 484 -1.63 3.33 -25.01
CA LYS A 484 -0.47 2.54 -24.58
C LYS A 484 0.86 3.23 -24.81
N ASP A 485 1.10 3.75 -26.03
CA ASP A 485 2.37 4.37 -26.37
C ASP A 485 2.62 5.65 -25.58
N ARG A 486 1.56 6.41 -25.30
CA ARG A 486 1.62 7.61 -24.42
C ARG A 486 1.88 7.24 -22.96
N LEU A 487 1.29 6.14 -22.47
CA LEU A 487 1.59 5.61 -21.13
C LEU A 487 3.07 5.27 -20.97
N ILE A 488 3.64 4.60 -21.97
CA ILE A 488 5.06 4.23 -21.97
C ILE A 488 5.93 5.49 -22.03
N ALA A 489 5.63 6.43 -22.94
CA ALA A 489 6.37 7.68 -23.06
C ALA A 489 6.33 8.51 -21.76
N ASN A 490 5.19 8.62 -21.12
CA ASN A 490 5.07 9.31 -19.83
C ASN A 490 5.83 8.59 -18.71
N ASN A 491 5.77 7.26 -18.67
CA ASN A 491 6.54 6.46 -17.71
C ASN A 491 8.06 6.69 -17.87
N ASP A 492 8.54 6.84 -19.08
CA ASP A 492 9.97 7.03 -19.37
C ASP A 492 10.49 8.40 -18.88
N THR A 493 9.59 9.34 -18.57
CA THR A 493 9.96 10.64 -17.96
C THR A 493 10.11 10.58 -16.44
N ILE A 494 9.70 9.49 -15.79
CA ILE A 494 9.70 9.34 -14.33
C ILE A 494 11.04 8.80 -13.85
N ASN A 495 11.59 9.43 -12.83
CA ASN A 495 12.76 8.92 -12.12
C ASN A 495 12.34 7.84 -11.11
N TRP A 496 12.42 6.58 -11.54
CA TRP A 496 12.13 5.42 -10.69
C TRP A 496 13.34 5.03 -9.84
N ILE A 497 13.11 4.84 -8.55
CA ILE A 497 14.13 4.40 -7.59
C ILE A 497 13.64 3.09 -6.93
N PRO A 498 14.16 1.92 -7.39
CA PRO A 498 15.20 1.76 -8.42
C PRO A 498 14.64 1.82 -9.85
N GLU A 499 15.48 2.23 -10.80
CA GLU A 499 15.14 2.32 -12.23
C GLU A 499 14.61 0.99 -12.81
N SER A 500 15.12 -0.13 -12.32
CA SER A 500 14.69 -1.48 -12.73
C SER A 500 13.20 -1.77 -12.55
N ILE A 501 12.53 -1.12 -11.61
CA ILE A 501 11.07 -1.27 -11.42
C ILE A 501 10.33 -0.57 -12.55
N GLY A 502 10.70 0.67 -12.89
CA GLY A 502 10.07 1.44 -13.95
C GLY A 502 10.25 0.81 -15.33
N LYS A 503 11.44 0.33 -15.66
CA LYS A 503 11.75 -0.33 -16.95
C LYS A 503 11.27 -1.78 -17.03
N GLY A 504 11.41 -2.54 -15.94
CA GLY A 504 11.02 -3.94 -15.85
C GLY A 504 9.57 -4.11 -15.43
N ARG A 505 9.35 -4.47 -14.15
CA ARG A 505 8.01 -4.85 -13.62
C ARG A 505 6.87 -3.91 -14.03
N PHE A 506 7.06 -2.61 -14.00
CA PHE A 506 6.04 -1.63 -14.37
C PHE A 506 6.00 -1.40 -15.88
N GLY A 507 7.15 -1.20 -16.53
CA GLY A 507 7.23 -1.00 -17.98
C GLY A 507 6.71 -2.20 -18.78
N ASP A 508 7.02 -3.43 -18.35
CA ASP A 508 6.50 -4.64 -18.99
C ASP A 508 4.99 -4.79 -18.83
N TRP A 509 4.43 -4.32 -17.72
CA TRP A 509 3.00 -4.22 -17.54
C TRP A 509 2.36 -3.25 -18.54
N LEU A 510 2.94 -2.06 -18.72
CA LEU A 510 2.42 -1.06 -19.65
C LEU A 510 2.48 -1.55 -21.10
N LYS A 511 3.53 -2.28 -21.48
CA LYS A 511 3.63 -2.91 -22.82
C LYS A 511 2.51 -3.91 -23.11
N ASN A 512 1.98 -4.55 -22.07
CA ASN A 512 0.92 -5.55 -22.13
C ASN A 512 -0.40 -5.04 -21.54
N VAL A 513 -0.60 -3.71 -21.49
CA VAL A 513 -1.78 -3.10 -20.91
C VAL A 513 -3.06 -3.58 -21.62
N GLN A 514 -4.06 -3.92 -20.82
CA GLN A 514 -5.41 -4.26 -21.27
C GLN A 514 -6.35 -3.09 -21.04
N ASP A 515 -7.50 -3.07 -21.74
CA ASP A 515 -8.55 -2.10 -21.47
C ASP A 515 -9.02 -2.21 -20.03
N TRP A 516 -9.16 -1.06 -19.37
CA TRP A 516 -9.54 -0.99 -17.96
C TRP A 516 -11.04 -1.18 -17.78
N GLY A 517 -11.47 -2.30 -17.25
CA GLY A 517 -12.86 -2.53 -16.84
C GLY A 517 -13.20 -1.64 -15.64
N ILE A 518 -13.85 -0.51 -15.92
CA ILE A 518 -14.06 0.54 -14.92
C ILE A 518 -15.30 0.34 -14.06
N SER A 519 -16.35 -0.33 -14.55
CA SER A 519 -17.61 -0.47 -13.82
C SER A 519 -17.63 -1.61 -12.83
N ARG A 520 -18.29 -1.39 -11.69
CA ARG A 520 -18.53 -2.36 -10.63
C ARG A 520 -20.03 -2.47 -10.37
N ASN A 521 -20.53 -3.69 -10.28
CA ASN A 521 -21.93 -3.97 -9.94
C ASN A 521 -22.11 -4.00 -8.42
N ARG A 522 -21.75 -2.90 -7.78
CA ARG A 522 -21.77 -2.73 -6.32
C ARG A 522 -22.52 -1.42 -5.98
N TYR A 523 -22.51 -1.03 -4.71
CA TYR A 523 -23.37 0.03 -4.18
C TYR A 523 -22.60 1.22 -3.63
N TRP A 524 -21.51 0.98 -2.89
CA TRP A 524 -20.68 2.00 -2.27
C TRP A 524 -19.47 2.35 -3.12
N GLY A 525 -19.52 3.44 -3.83
CA GLY A 525 -18.49 3.96 -4.73
C GLY A 525 -19.02 5.12 -5.56
N THR A 526 -18.12 5.81 -6.24
CA THR A 526 -18.47 6.87 -7.18
C THR A 526 -19.38 6.30 -8.27
N PRO A 527 -20.59 6.82 -8.45
CA PRO A 527 -21.51 6.35 -9.46
C PRO A 527 -21.00 6.67 -10.87
N LEU A 528 -21.12 5.71 -11.78
CA LEU A 528 -20.76 5.96 -13.20
C LEU A 528 -21.69 7.03 -13.77
N ASN A 529 -21.13 8.07 -14.34
CA ASN A 529 -21.82 9.29 -14.78
C ASN A 529 -22.48 9.18 -16.15
N ILE A 530 -23.08 8.04 -16.46
CA ILE A 530 -23.72 7.75 -17.76
C ILE A 530 -25.22 7.58 -17.58
N TRP A 531 -25.99 8.31 -18.38
CA TRP A 531 -27.44 8.14 -18.53
C TRP A 531 -27.73 7.50 -19.89
N GLU A 532 -28.59 6.48 -19.91
CA GLU A 532 -29.02 5.77 -21.11
C GLU A 532 -30.51 6.08 -21.43
N CYS A 533 -30.82 6.30 -22.72
CA CYS A 533 -32.18 6.49 -23.22
C CYS A 533 -32.66 5.24 -23.95
N GLU A 534 -33.96 4.95 -23.92
CA GLU A 534 -34.59 3.91 -24.71
C GLU A 534 -34.31 4.01 -26.22
N CYS A 535 -34.04 5.23 -26.73
CA CYS A 535 -33.65 5.45 -28.13
C CYS A 535 -32.19 5.02 -28.43
N GLY A 536 -31.45 4.46 -27.45
CA GLY A 536 -30.06 4.06 -27.58
C GLY A 536 -29.05 5.20 -27.41
N HIS A 537 -29.52 6.42 -27.14
CA HIS A 537 -28.61 7.55 -26.86
C HIS A 537 -28.04 7.42 -25.44
N ARG A 538 -26.76 7.74 -25.30
CA ARG A 538 -26.03 7.81 -24.03
C ARG A 538 -25.50 9.22 -23.84
N HIS A 539 -25.53 9.69 -22.59
CA HIS A 539 -24.99 10.98 -22.22
C HIS A 539 -24.15 10.85 -20.95
N SER A 540 -22.98 11.47 -20.95
CA SER A 540 -22.09 11.53 -19.79
C SER A 540 -22.20 12.90 -19.14
N ILE A 541 -22.53 12.96 -17.87
CA ILE A 541 -22.61 14.18 -17.06
C ILE A 541 -21.24 14.48 -16.45
N GLY A 542 -20.74 15.70 -16.56
CA GLY A 542 -19.44 16.11 -16.05
C GLY A 542 -19.47 17.06 -14.85
N SER A 543 -20.65 17.56 -14.46
CA SER A 543 -20.80 18.46 -13.30
C SER A 543 -22.20 18.42 -12.71
N ILE A 544 -22.32 18.85 -11.45
CA ILE A 544 -23.60 19.03 -10.77
C ILE A 544 -24.42 20.11 -11.47
N GLU A 545 -23.79 21.17 -11.96
CA GLU A 545 -24.44 22.23 -12.71
C GLU A 545 -25.06 21.70 -14.01
N GLU A 546 -24.30 20.91 -14.77
CA GLU A 546 -24.82 20.25 -15.98
C GLU A 546 -26.00 19.33 -15.64
N LEU A 547 -25.87 18.50 -14.60
CA LEU A 547 -26.93 17.60 -14.15
C LEU A 547 -28.22 18.38 -13.86
N LYS A 548 -28.16 19.47 -13.10
CA LYS A 548 -29.28 20.32 -12.76
C LYS A 548 -29.90 20.99 -14.01
N SER A 549 -29.07 21.39 -14.95
CA SER A 549 -29.55 22.02 -16.19
C SER A 549 -30.34 21.08 -17.11
N MET A 550 -30.03 19.77 -17.03
CA MET A 550 -30.68 18.74 -17.86
C MET A 550 -31.84 18.00 -17.17
N SER A 551 -31.99 18.19 -15.85
CA SER A 551 -32.92 17.44 -14.99
C SER A 551 -34.04 18.35 -14.48
N ASP A 552 -35.29 17.83 -14.46
CA ASP A 552 -36.41 18.50 -13.81
C ASP A 552 -36.59 18.05 -12.34
N ASN A 553 -35.86 17.03 -11.88
CA ASN A 553 -36.04 16.40 -10.55
C ASN A 553 -34.73 16.29 -9.74
N CYS A 554 -33.65 16.99 -10.12
CA CYS A 554 -32.42 17.03 -9.36
C CYS A 554 -32.56 17.95 -8.15
N PRO A 555 -32.35 17.46 -6.89
CA PRO A 555 -32.35 18.32 -5.70
C PRO A 555 -31.19 19.32 -5.70
N ASP A 556 -31.39 20.47 -5.01
CA ASP A 556 -30.33 21.46 -4.89
C ASP A 556 -29.11 20.96 -4.08
N ASP A 557 -29.35 20.12 -3.09
CA ASP A 557 -28.37 19.48 -2.20
C ASP A 557 -28.14 18.01 -2.56
N ILE A 558 -28.11 17.69 -3.85
CA ILE A 558 -27.96 16.29 -4.32
C ILE A 558 -26.76 15.60 -3.68
N GLU A 559 -26.99 14.44 -3.15
CA GLU A 559 -25.96 13.48 -2.73
C GLU A 559 -25.58 12.60 -3.93
N LEU A 560 -24.32 12.64 -4.36
CA LEU A 560 -23.85 11.92 -5.57
C LEU A 560 -23.67 10.41 -5.37
N HIS A 561 -24.25 9.80 -4.34
CA HIS A 561 -24.23 8.36 -4.13
C HIS A 561 -25.58 7.70 -4.46
N ARG A 562 -25.54 6.38 -4.68
CA ARG A 562 -26.73 5.54 -4.68
C ARG A 562 -27.36 5.52 -3.28
N PRO A 563 -28.69 5.47 -3.15
CA PRO A 563 -29.68 5.47 -4.23
C PRO A 563 -30.07 6.86 -4.72
N TYR A 564 -29.55 7.94 -4.11
CA TYR A 564 -30.03 9.31 -4.34
C TYR A 564 -29.85 9.74 -5.80
N ILE A 565 -28.65 9.52 -6.37
CA ILE A 565 -28.37 9.87 -7.76
C ILE A 565 -29.15 9.01 -8.77
N ASP A 566 -29.50 7.76 -8.40
CA ASP A 566 -30.26 6.86 -9.28
C ASP A 566 -31.70 7.37 -9.52
N ALA A 567 -32.22 8.19 -8.61
CA ALA A 567 -33.55 8.81 -8.74
C ALA A 567 -33.57 10.01 -9.71
N VAL A 568 -32.38 10.53 -10.06
CA VAL A 568 -32.27 11.70 -10.93
C VAL A 568 -32.33 11.28 -12.40
N THR A 569 -33.30 11.82 -13.13
CA THR A 569 -33.46 11.60 -14.56
C THR A 569 -33.10 12.87 -15.34
N ILE A 570 -32.61 12.72 -16.58
CA ILE A 570 -32.30 13.84 -17.46
C ILE A 570 -33.07 13.74 -18.77
N LYS A 571 -33.27 14.85 -19.45
CA LYS A 571 -33.92 14.87 -20.78
C LYS A 571 -32.94 14.45 -21.88
N CYS A 572 -33.34 13.47 -22.68
CA CYS A 572 -32.53 13.02 -23.81
C CYS A 572 -32.40 14.16 -24.86
N PRO A 573 -31.18 14.59 -25.17
CA PRO A 573 -30.96 15.63 -26.17
C PRO A 573 -31.36 15.21 -27.59
N LYS A 574 -31.47 13.89 -27.84
CA LYS A 574 -31.81 13.34 -29.16
C LYS A 574 -33.31 13.18 -29.40
N CYS A 575 -34.07 12.74 -28.39
CA CYS A 575 -35.49 12.39 -28.56
C CYS A 575 -36.42 13.03 -27.52
N GLY A 576 -35.91 13.77 -26.53
CA GLY A 576 -36.71 14.44 -25.50
C GLY A 576 -37.24 13.52 -24.38
N LYS A 577 -37.11 12.21 -24.50
CA LYS A 577 -37.53 11.26 -23.45
C LYS A 577 -36.65 11.33 -22.23
N GLN A 578 -37.13 10.81 -21.11
CA GLN A 578 -36.32 10.67 -19.88
C GLN A 578 -35.24 9.63 -20.08
N MET A 579 -34.05 9.92 -19.56
CA MET A 579 -32.92 9.03 -19.48
C MET A 579 -32.67 8.66 -18.02
N HIS A 580 -32.24 7.41 -17.79
CA HIS A 580 -31.91 6.89 -16.47
C HIS A 580 -30.43 6.60 -16.38
N ARG A 581 -29.85 6.82 -15.21
CA ARG A 581 -28.46 6.49 -14.94
C ARG A 581 -28.25 4.96 -14.98
N VAL A 582 -27.13 4.53 -15.50
CA VAL A 582 -26.68 3.14 -15.38
C VAL A 582 -26.41 2.81 -13.91
N SER A 583 -26.72 1.59 -13.46
CA SER A 583 -26.71 1.24 -12.04
C SER A 583 -25.31 1.04 -11.44
N GLU A 584 -24.28 0.95 -12.27
CA GLU A 584 -22.92 0.67 -11.84
C GLU A 584 -22.27 1.84 -11.09
N VAL A 585 -21.34 1.51 -10.20
CA VAL A 585 -20.35 2.44 -9.65
C VAL A 585 -19.00 2.17 -10.32
N ILE A 586 -18.03 3.07 -10.18
CA ILE A 586 -16.71 2.88 -10.76
C ILE A 586 -15.76 2.13 -9.84
N ASP A 587 -14.64 1.72 -10.39
CA ASP A 587 -13.50 1.13 -9.69
C ASP A 587 -12.86 2.15 -8.75
N CYS A 588 -12.74 1.86 -7.45
CA CYS A 588 -12.13 2.75 -6.46
C CYS A 588 -10.66 3.09 -6.73
N TRP A 589 -9.98 2.35 -7.61
CA TRP A 589 -8.67 2.73 -8.11
C TRP A 589 -8.71 3.97 -9.01
N PHE A 590 -9.87 4.27 -9.61
CA PHE A 590 -10.07 5.54 -10.31
C PHE A 590 -10.16 6.70 -9.31
N ASP A 591 -10.85 6.50 -8.19
CA ASP A 591 -10.96 7.48 -7.11
C ASP A 591 -9.55 7.87 -6.60
N SER A 592 -8.78 6.89 -6.13
CA SER A 592 -7.43 7.14 -5.62
C SER A 592 -6.46 7.68 -6.68
N GLY A 593 -6.64 7.30 -7.95
CA GLY A 593 -5.84 7.79 -9.08
C GLY A 593 -6.20 9.20 -9.54
N SER A 594 -7.40 9.68 -9.21
CA SER A 594 -7.89 11.04 -9.52
C SER A 594 -7.44 12.09 -8.49
N MET A 595 -6.83 11.67 -7.38
CA MET A 595 -6.49 12.57 -6.28
C MET A 595 -5.64 13.79 -6.69
N PRO A 596 -4.74 13.75 -7.68
CA PRO A 596 -3.94 14.92 -8.03
C PRO A 596 -4.78 16.17 -8.32
N PHE A 597 -5.90 16.01 -9.00
CA PHE A 597 -6.79 17.14 -9.37
C PHE A 597 -8.06 17.19 -8.50
N ALA A 598 -8.61 16.03 -8.13
CA ALA A 598 -9.87 15.97 -7.39
C ALA A 598 -9.74 16.51 -5.95
N GLN A 599 -8.58 16.39 -5.30
CA GLN A 599 -8.32 17.02 -4.01
C GLN A 599 -8.42 18.56 -4.00
N HIS A 600 -8.39 19.17 -5.16
CA HIS A 600 -8.51 20.61 -5.36
C HIS A 600 -9.88 21.02 -5.93
N HIS A 601 -10.79 20.07 -6.15
CA HIS A 601 -12.06 20.26 -6.86
C HIS A 601 -11.86 20.85 -8.27
N TYR A 602 -10.74 20.46 -8.92
CA TYR A 602 -10.45 20.88 -10.29
C TYR A 602 -11.42 20.20 -11.28
N PRO A 603 -11.91 20.87 -12.34
CA PRO A 603 -11.55 22.22 -12.77
C PRO A 603 -12.45 23.34 -12.20
N PHE A 604 -13.36 23.02 -11.28
CA PHE A 604 -14.40 23.93 -10.78
C PHE A 604 -13.83 24.95 -9.79
N GLU A 605 -12.86 24.54 -8.98
CA GLU A 605 -12.16 25.36 -7.99
C GLU A 605 -10.65 25.16 -8.07
N ASN A 606 -9.87 26.04 -7.45
CA ASN A 606 -8.43 25.93 -7.21
C ASN A 606 -7.59 25.57 -8.45
N LYS A 607 -8.02 25.99 -9.64
CA LYS A 607 -7.37 25.65 -10.91
C LYS A 607 -5.89 26.05 -10.93
N GLU A 608 -5.59 27.29 -10.58
CA GLU A 608 -4.21 27.81 -10.56
C GLU A 608 -3.33 27.05 -9.55
N LEU A 609 -3.90 26.70 -8.39
CA LEU A 609 -3.20 25.94 -7.39
C LEU A 609 -2.83 24.55 -7.92
N PHE A 610 -3.78 23.83 -8.52
CA PHE A 610 -3.52 22.53 -9.14
C PHE A 610 -2.45 22.63 -10.23
N GLU A 611 -2.60 23.57 -11.16
CA GLU A 611 -1.67 23.75 -12.28
C GLU A 611 -0.24 24.05 -11.80
N SER A 612 -0.07 24.75 -10.66
CA SER A 612 1.23 25.01 -10.05
C SER A 612 1.84 23.82 -9.32
N GLN A 613 1.02 22.83 -8.92
CA GLN A 613 1.41 21.67 -8.13
C GLN A 613 1.43 20.36 -8.93
N PHE A 614 1.20 20.42 -10.23
CA PHE A 614 1.15 19.23 -11.08
C PHE A 614 2.21 19.28 -12.20
N PRO A 615 3.00 18.21 -12.37
CA PRO A 615 3.04 16.96 -11.63
C PRO A 615 3.73 17.08 -10.26
N ALA A 616 3.45 16.15 -9.33
CA ALA A 616 4.13 16.09 -8.06
C ALA A 616 5.64 15.87 -8.21
N ASP A 617 6.44 16.43 -7.30
CA ASP A 617 7.88 16.20 -7.29
C ASP A 617 8.25 14.83 -6.75
N PHE A 618 7.45 14.27 -5.82
CA PHE A 618 7.78 13.04 -5.12
C PHE A 618 6.54 12.25 -4.67
N ILE A 619 6.61 10.94 -4.84
CA ILE A 619 5.72 9.96 -4.21
C ILE A 619 6.52 8.75 -3.73
N SER A 620 5.96 7.98 -2.79
CA SER A 620 6.57 6.72 -2.34
C SER A 620 5.52 5.78 -1.76
N GLU A 621 5.45 4.55 -2.28
CA GLU A 621 4.63 3.46 -1.75
C GLU A 621 5.33 2.11 -1.99
N ALA A 622 4.74 1.02 -1.50
CA ALA A 622 5.29 -0.32 -1.66
C ALA A 622 5.18 -0.85 -3.10
N VAL A 623 5.97 -1.85 -3.43
CA VAL A 623 6.13 -2.40 -4.80
C VAL A 623 4.83 -2.99 -5.39
N ASP A 624 3.90 -3.41 -4.54
CA ASP A 624 2.57 -3.87 -4.98
C ASP A 624 1.78 -2.76 -5.67
N GLN A 625 2.04 -1.48 -5.35
CA GLN A 625 1.40 -0.32 -5.96
C GLN A 625 1.78 -0.11 -7.44
N THR A 626 2.73 -0.85 -7.98
CA THR A 626 2.93 -0.98 -9.44
C THR A 626 1.73 -1.63 -10.15
N ARG A 627 0.85 -2.30 -9.41
CA ARG A 627 -0.43 -2.86 -9.85
C ARG A 627 -1.61 -2.24 -9.07
N GLY A 628 -1.49 -0.99 -8.67
CA GLY A 628 -2.45 -0.23 -7.92
C GLY A 628 -2.26 1.26 -8.16
N TRP A 629 -1.95 2.02 -7.14
CA TRP A 629 -1.95 3.48 -7.17
C TRP A 629 -0.97 4.10 -8.17
N PHE A 630 0.25 3.57 -8.33
CA PHE A 630 1.18 4.09 -9.35
C PHE A 630 0.62 3.98 -10.76
N TYR A 631 -0.08 2.86 -11.04
CA TYR A 631 -0.71 2.66 -12.36
C TYR A 631 -1.92 3.57 -12.54
N SER A 632 -2.85 3.64 -11.58
CA SER A 632 -4.04 4.46 -11.72
C SER A 632 -3.72 5.94 -11.86
N LEU A 633 -2.73 6.44 -11.09
CA LEU A 633 -2.21 7.81 -11.26
C LEU A 633 -1.72 8.06 -12.69
N LEU A 634 -0.83 7.18 -13.21
CA LEU A 634 -0.26 7.34 -14.55
C LEU A 634 -1.32 7.21 -15.65
N ALA A 635 -2.25 6.25 -15.50
CA ALA A 635 -3.31 6.01 -16.45
C ALA A 635 -4.23 7.24 -16.60
N ILE A 636 -4.77 7.74 -15.47
CA ILE A 636 -5.69 8.89 -15.48
C ILE A 636 -4.98 10.16 -15.93
N SER A 637 -3.77 10.40 -15.43
CA SER A 637 -2.97 11.55 -15.84
C SER A 637 -2.67 11.54 -17.35
N THR A 638 -2.34 10.39 -17.93
CA THR A 638 -2.13 10.24 -19.37
C THR A 638 -3.42 10.47 -20.16
N LEU A 639 -4.55 9.93 -19.68
CA LEU A 639 -5.85 10.09 -20.35
C LEU A 639 -6.33 11.55 -20.40
N ILE A 640 -6.09 12.30 -19.31
CA ILE A 640 -6.64 13.66 -19.15
C ILE A 640 -5.64 14.73 -19.58
N PHE A 641 -4.40 14.67 -19.08
CA PHE A 641 -3.38 15.72 -19.19
C PHE A 641 -2.23 15.39 -20.15
N ASP A 642 -2.12 14.13 -20.58
CA ASP A 642 -1.01 13.61 -21.40
C ASP A 642 0.37 13.87 -20.78
N LYS A 643 0.46 13.72 -19.45
CA LYS A 643 1.69 13.94 -18.65
C LYS A 643 1.83 12.87 -17.58
N ALA A 644 3.07 12.62 -17.15
CA ALA A 644 3.33 11.87 -15.94
C ALA A 644 2.78 12.61 -14.71
N PRO A 645 2.16 11.92 -13.73
CA PRO A 645 1.57 12.57 -12.55
C PRO A 645 2.59 12.92 -11.47
N TYR A 646 3.79 12.36 -11.53
CA TYR A 646 4.89 12.57 -10.59
C TYR A 646 6.24 12.48 -11.31
N LYS A 647 7.25 13.16 -10.72
CA LYS A 647 8.61 13.22 -11.29
C LYS A 647 9.53 12.14 -10.71
N ASN A 648 9.44 11.90 -9.38
CA ASN A 648 10.29 10.95 -8.68
C ASN A 648 9.46 9.99 -7.84
N VAL A 649 9.80 8.71 -7.86
CA VAL A 649 9.15 7.69 -7.05
C VAL A 649 10.17 6.76 -6.39
N ILE A 650 10.11 6.64 -5.06
CA ILE A 650 10.83 5.60 -4.32
C ILE A 650 9.86 4.44 -4.12
N VAL A 651 10.18 3.31 -4.72
CA VAL A 651 9.41 2.08 -4.56
C VAL A 651 9.93 1.31 -3.36
N LEU A 652 9.07 0.97 -2.41
CA LEU A 652 9.47 0.30 -1.18
C LEU A 652 9.31 -1.22 -1.27
N GLY A 653 10.29 -1.93 -0.71
CA GLY A 653 10.19 -3.37 -0.51
C GLY A 653 9.20 -3.71 0.61
N LEU A 654 8.68 -4.95 0.59
CA LEU A 654 7.77 -5.41 1.63
C LEU A 654 8.51 -5.67 2.93
N VAL A 655 7.90 -5.35 4.06
CA VAL A 655 8.43 -5.71 5.38
C VAL A 655 8.10 -7.18 5.67
N GLN A 656 9.13 -7.94 6.01
CA GLN A 656 9.10 -9.37 6.30
C GLN A 656 9.43 -9.63 7.78
N ASP A 657 9.10 -10.80 8.27
CA ASP A 657 9.53 -11.25 9.59
C ASP A 657 11.06 -11.50 9.64
N GLU A 658 11.57 -11.85 10.80
CA GLU A 658 13.01 -12.12 11.01
C GLU A 658 13.56 -13.24 10.10
N ASN A 659 12.70 -14.17 9.68
CA ASN A 659 13.04 -15.30 8.81
C ASN A 659 12.93 -14.95 7.31
N GLY A 660 12.48 -13.73 6.97
CA GLY A 660 12.28 -13.31 5.60
C GLY A 660 10.96 -13.80 5.00
N GLN A 661 9.97 -14.17 5.83
CA GLN A 661 8.66 -14.57 5.38
C GLN A 661 7.70 -13.37 5.37
N LYS A 662 6.73 -13.40 4.45
CA LYS A 662 5.66 -12.41 4.42
C LYS A 662 4.86 -12.48 5.73
N MET A 663 4.73 -11.36 6.40
CA MET A 663 3.91 -11.22 7.60
C MET A 663 2.43 -11.35 7.27
N SER A 664 1.70 -12.11 8.09
CA SER A 664 0.24 -12.16 8.04
C SER A 664 -0.35 -12.49 9.42
N LYS A 665 -1.53 -11.93 9.70
CA LYS A 665 -2.25 -12.23 10.96
C LYS A 665 -2.61 -13.71 11.08
N SER A 666 -2.92 -14.36 9.96
CA SER A 666 -3.27 -15.78 9.93
C SER A 666 -2.10 -16.72 10.26
N LYS A 667 -0.86 -16.28 10.04
CA LYS A 667 0.36 -17.02 10.38
C LYS A 667 0.90 -16.68 11.78
N GLY A 668 0.34 -15.67 12.44
CA GLY A 668 0.79 -15.23 13.77
C GLY A 668 2.18 -14.58 13.81
N ASN A 669 2.74 -14.22 12.64
CA ASN A 669 4.07 -13.61 12.51
C ASN A 669 4.02 -12.09 12.23
N ALA A 670 2.84 -11.49 12.34
CA ALA A 670 2.68 -10.06 12.15
C ALA A 670 3.15 -9.29 13.39
N VAL A 671 3.97 -8.27 13.19
CA VAL A 671 4.39 -7.33 14.23
C VAL A 671 3.35 -6.22 14.36
N ASP A 672 2.86 -5.99 15.58
CA ASP A 672 1.99 -4.85 15.85
C ASP A 672 2.83 -3.56 15.87
N PRO A 673 2.49 -2.56 15.04
CA PRO A 673 3.29 -1.34 14.95
C PRO A 673 3.24 -0.50 16.23
N PHE A 674 2.11 -0.51 16.97
CA PHE A 674 1.98 0.24 18.21
C PHE A 674 2.84 -0.37 19.33
N GLU A 675 2.89 -1.70 19.44
CA GLU A 675 3.78 -2.38 20.38
C GLU A 675 5.25 -2.11 20.04
N ALA A 676 5.61 -2.14 18.75
CA ALA A 676 6.97 -1.83 18.31
C ALA A 676 7.36 -0.38 18.63
N LEU A 677 6.51 0.59 18.33
CA LEU A 677 6.72 2.01 18.64
C LEU A 677 6.79 2.27 20.16
N ALA A 678 5.92 1.64 20.94
CA ALA A 678 5.94 1.74 22.40
C ALA A 678 7.20 1.11 23.03
N LYS A 679 7.82 0.13 22.37
CA LYS A 679 9.02 -0.57 22.85
C LYS A 679 10.31 0.16 22.48
N TYR A 680 10.45 0.62 21.26
CA TYR A 680 11.70 1.14 20.72
C TYR A 680 11.73 2.65 20.52
N GLY A 681 10.57 3.27 20.34
CA GLY A 681 10.42 4.64 19.87
C GLY A 681 10.42 4.75 18.34
N ALA A 682 9.90 5.87 17.86
CA ALA A 682 9.78 6.15 16.44
C ALA A 682 11.13 6.35 15.77
N ASP A 683 12.00 7.20 16.33
CA ASP A 683 13.31 7.50 15.77
C ASP A 683 14.18 6.25 15.61
N ALA A 684 14.11 5.29 16.56
CA ALA A 684 14.85 4.04 16.49
C ALA A 684 14.39 3.16 15.32
N ILE A 685 13.07 3.07 15.09
CA ILE A 685 12.50 2.28 13.98
C ILE A 685 12.75 2.99 12.64
N ARG A 686 12.59 4.33 12.59
CA ARG A 686 12.91 5.14 11.41
C ARG A 686 14.38 4.93 11.01
N TRP A 687 15.32 5.08 11.95
CA TRP A 687 16.76 4.88 11.73
C TRP A 687 17.07 3.47 11.25
N TYR A 688 16.43 2.46 11.84
CA TYR A 688 16.56 1.08 11.41
C TYR A 688 16.17 0.90 9.93
N PHE A 689 15.03 1.42 9.52
CA PHE A 689 14.57 1.31 8.13
C PHE A 689 15.44 2.07 7.13
N TYR A 690 16.13 3.14 7.55
CA TYR A 690 17.06 3.86 6.69
C TYR A 690 18.41 3.15 6.53
N THR A 691 18.82 2.32 7.48
CA THR A 691 20.16 1.74 7.55
C THR A 691 20.23 0.24 7.30
N ASN A 692 19.12 -0.47 7.47
CA ASN A 692 19.11 -1.95 7.39
C ASN A 692 19.32 -2.47 5.96
N SER A 693 18.65 -1.87 4.97
CA SER A 693 18.78 -2.24 3.56
C SER A 693 18.33 -1.08 2.67
N ALA A 694 18.60 -1.16 1.37
CA ALA A 694 18.03 -0.22 0.42
C ALA A 694 16.49 -0.27 0.48
N PRO A 695 15.79 0.89 0.41
CA PRO A 695 14.34 0.97 0.63
C PRO A 695 13.51 0.02 -0.24
N TRP A 696 13.96 -0.26 -1.46
CA TRP A 696 13.26 -1.12 -2.43
C TRP A 696 13.50 -2.62 -2.25
N LEU A 697 14.41 -3.02 -1.37
CA LEU A 697 14.64 -4.43 -1.05
C LEU A 697 13.69 -4.88 0.06
N PRO A 698 13.33 -6.17 0.11
CA PRO A 698 12.57 -6.70 1.23
C PRO A 698 13.29 -6.43 2.56
N ASN A 699 12.57 -5.80 3.50
CA ASN A 699 13.10 -5.42 4.81
C ASN A 699 12.69 -6.46 5.86
N LYS A 700 13.67 -7.17 6.44
CA LYS A 700 13.41 -8.05 7.58
C LYS A 700 13.31 -7.19 8.84
N PHE A 701 12.22 -7.31 9.58
CA PHE A 701 12.05 -6.61 10.85
C PHE A 701 12.38 -7.53 12.03
N HIS A 702 13.36 -7.14 12.82
CA HIS A 702 13.75 -7.90 14.02
C HIS A 702 14.31 -6.99 15.12
N ASP A 703 14.02 -7.36 16.37
CA ASP A 703 14.31 -6.62 17.58
C ASP A 703 15.80 -6.23 17.74
N LYS A 704 16.69 -7.18 17.46
CA LYS A 704 18.13 -6.95 17.60
C LYS A 704 18.65 -5.85 16.69
N GLY A 705 18.16 -5.80 15.45
CA GLY A 705 18.58 -4.79 14.48
C GLY A 705 18.15 -3.39 14.89
N VAL A 706 16.89 -3.24 15.35
CA VAL A 706 16.37 -1.96 15.84
C VAL A 706 17.19 -1.48 17.06
N THR A 707 17.41 -2.36 18.04
CA THR A 707 18.16 -2.03 19.26
C THR A 707 19.62 -1.69 18.96
N GLU A 708 20.25 -2.38 18.00
CA GLU A 708 21.63 -2.09 17.61
C GLU A 708 21.73 -0.75 16.89
N GLY A 709 20.85 -0.43 15.97
CA GLY A 709 20.78 0.88 15.29
C GLY A 709 20.58 2.01 16.31
N GLN A 710 19.62 1.85 17.22
CA GLN A 710 19.37 2.80 18.31
C GLN A 710 20.64 3.05 19.16
N ARG A 711 21.30 1.97 19.59
CA ARG A 711 22.50 2.06 20.43
C ARG A 711 23.67 2.73 19.72
N LYS A 712 23.92 2.35 18.46
CA LYS A 712 25.09 2.85 17.71
C LYS A 712 24.97 4.32 17.34
N PHE A 713 23.81 4.77 16.88
CA PHE A 713 23.62 6.17 16.48
C PHE A 713 23.06 7.00 17.63
N MET A 714 21.81 6.78 18.02
CA MET A 714 21.11 7.63 18.99
C MET A 714 21.77 7.59 20.35
N GLY A 715 22.12 6.41 20.87
CA GLY A 715 22.80 6.25 22.15
C GLY A 715 24.17 6.91 22.17
N THR A 716 24.93 6.82 21.09
CA THR A 716 26.24 7.45 20.97
C THR A 716 26.13 8.98 20.91
N LEU A 717 25.20 9.49 20.09
CA LEU A 717 24.89 10.92 20.01
C LEU A 717 24.44 11.46 21.38
N TRP A 718 23.49 10.77 22.01
CA TRP A 718 22.94 11.13 23.33
C TRP A 718 24.01 11.21 24.43
N ASN A 719 24.88 10.22 24.49
CA ASN A 719 25.97 10.21 25.46
C ASN A 719 26.98 11.32 25.20
N THR A 720 27.25 11.67 23.93
CA THR A 720 28.13 12.78 23.55
C THR A 720 27.51 14.11 23.94
N TYR A 721 26.23 14.28 23.68
CA TYR A 721 25.45 15.44 24.12
C TYR A 721 25.43 15.57 25.65
N ALA A 722 25.15 14.46 26.38
CA ALA A 722 25.14 14.45 27.84
C ALA A 722 26.52 14.82 28.43
N PHE A 723 27.59 14.35 27.79
CA PHE A 723 28.97 14.73 28.16
C PHE A 723 29.18 16.25 28.00
N TYR A 724 28.79 16.82 26.87
CA TYR A 724 28.89 18.27 26.65
C TYR A 724 28.13 19.05 27.74
N VAL A 725 26.85 18.74 27.94
CA VAL A 725 26.01 19.45 28.91
C VAL A 725 26.56 19.35 30.32
N LEU A 726 27.03 18.16 30.74
CA LEU A 726 27.60 17.96 32.09
C LEU A 726 28.78 18.91 32.35
N TYR A 727 29.72 18.98 31.44
CA TYR A 727 30.94 19.80 31.66
C TYR A 727 30.67 21.28 31.38
N ALA A 728 29.84 21.63 30.42
CA ALA A 728 29.43 22.99 30.17
C ALA A 728 28.69 23.59 31.37
N GLU A 729 27.85 22.83 32.08
CA GLU A 729 27.23 23.24 33.34
C GLU A 729 28.24 23.45 34.48
N ILE A 730 29.19 22.52 34.65
CA ILE A 730 30.24 22.63 35.67
C ILE A 730 31.06 23.90 35.45
N ASP A 731 31.40 24.20 34.21
CA ASP A 731 32.21 25.34 33.83
C ASP A 731 31.40 26.63 33.56
N GLN A 732 30.07 26.58 33.64
CA GLN A 732 29.14 27.66 33.29
C GLN A 732 29.44 28.23 31.88
N PHE A 733 29.71 27.33 30.94
CA PHE A 733 30.09 27.69 29.58
C PHE A 733 28.86 28.06 28.74
N ASP A 734 28.92 29.24 28.17
CA ASP A 734 27.90 29.82 27.30
C ASP A 734 28.49 30.00 25.88
N PRO A 735 28.06 29.17 24.89
CA PRO A 735 28.62 29.23 23.55
C PRO A 735 28.32 30.56 22.81
N THR A 736 27.28 31.31 23.23
CA THR A 736 26.92 32.59 22.61
C THR A 736 27.92 33.70 22.89
N LYS A 737 28.80 33.50 23.87
CA LYS A 737 29.84 34.46 24.27
C LYS A 737 31.19 34.18 23.62
N HIS A 738 31.29 33.20 22.77
CA HIS A 738 32.54 32.76 22.18
C HIS A 738 32.38 32.50 20.67
N GLU A 739 33.47 32.69 19.93
CA GLU A 739 33.56 32.37 18.50
C GLU A 739 34.71 31.42 18.24
N ILE A 740 34.61 30.64 17.14
CA ILE A 740 35.69 29.76 16.69
C ILE A 740 36.72 30.60 15.93
N GLU A 741 37.90 30.71 16.51
CA GLU A 741 39.06 31.28 15.84
C GLU A 741 39.89 30.16 15.21
N TYR A 742 39.71 29.91 13.90
CA TYR A 742 40.27 28.77 13.22
C TYR A 742 41.76 28.56 13.37
N ASP A 743 42.52 29.68 13.38
CA ASP A 743 43.99 29.65 13.50
C ASP A 743 44.45 29.20 14.89
N LYS A 744 43.65 29.39 15.92
CA LYS A 744 43.92 29.00 17.31
C LYS A 744 43.44 27.58 17.64
N LEU A 745 42.77 26.90 16.70
CA LEU A 745 42.28 25.53 16.89
C LEU A 745 43.44 24.52 16.91
N SER A 746 43.30 23.50 17.76
CA SER A 746 44.16 22.33 17.74
C SER A 746 43.98 21.51 16.43
N VAL A 747 44.95 20.65 16.14
CA VAL A 747 44.84 19.74 14.99
C VAL A 747 43.57 18.87 15.08
N MET A 748 43.18 18.42 16.28
CA MET A 748 41.99 17.62 16.50
C MET A 748 40.68 18.39 16.26
N ASP A 749 40.66 19.68 16.63
CA ASP A 749 39.51 20.55 16.37
C ASP A 749 39.33 20.74 14.84
N LYS A 750 40.44 21.06 14.15
CA LYS A 750 40.44 21.21 12.68
C LYS A 750 40.06 19.92 11.96
N TRP A 751 40.53 18.78 12.45
CA TRP A 751 40.19 17.47 11.93
C TRP A 751 38.65 17.19 12.06
N LEU A 752 38.08 17.44 13.25
CA LEU A 752 36.64 17.22 13.47
C LEU A 752 35.78 18.12 12.59
N LEU A 753 36.12 19.43 12.47
CA LEU A 753 35.41 20.36 11.60
C LEU A 753 35.51 19.97 10.12
N SER A 754 36.68 19.45 9.69
CA SER A 754 36.83 18.89 8.33
C SER A 754 35.96 17.65 8.09
N LYS A 755 35.90 16.75 9.06
CA LYS A 755 35.02 15.56 9.02
C LYS A 755 33.53 15.98 9.00
N MET A 756 33.16 16.98 9.81
CA MET A 756 31.82 17.54 9.83
C MET A 756 31.40 18.09 8.45
N ASN A 757 32.25 18.88 7.81
CA ASN A 757 31.97 19.40 6.47
C ASN A 757 31.86 18.30 5.41
N SER A 758 32.68 17.24 5.54
CA SER A 758 32.57 16.07 4.66
C SER A 758 31.26 15.31 4.86
N MET A 759 30.80 15.18 6.10
CA MET A 759 29.51 14.59 6.47
C MET A 759 28.35 15.42 5.93
N ILE A 760 28.38 16.76 6.10
CA ILE A 760 27.35 17.66 5.56
C ILE A 760 27.20 17.45 4.06
N LYS A 761 28.34 17.53 3.33
CA LYS A 761 28.34 17.35 1.88
C LYS A 761 27.79 15.99 1.48
N ALA A 762 28.25 14.91 2.13
CA ALA A 762 27.79 13.55 1.82
C ALA A 762 26.30 13.37 2.15
N ALA A 763 25.81 13.90 3.26
CA ALA A 763 24.40 13.85 3.63
C ALA A 763 23.52 14.59 2.63
N ASP A 764 23.90 15.83 2.29
CA ASP A 764 23.13 16.67 1.36
C ASP A 764 23.13 16.08 -0.07
N ASP A 765 24.29 15.71 -0.61
CA ASP A 765 24.38 15.10 -1.94
C ASP A 765 23.56 13.82 -2.05
N ASN A 766 23.57 12.99 -1.00
CA ASN A 766 22.84 11.70 -1.02
C ASN A 766 21.34 11.90 -0.81
N LEU A 767 20.88 12.75 0.12
CA LEU A 767 19.46 13.03 0.31
C LEU A 767 18.85 13.73 -0.91
N ASN A 768 19.59 14.63 -1.56
CA ASN A 768 19.15 15.30 -2.77
C ASN A 768 18.90 14.32 -3.92
N ASN A 769 19.66 13.22 -3.96
CA ASN A 769 19.55 12.14 -4.95
C ASN A 769 18.81 10.89 -4.43
N TYR A 770 18.06 11.01 -3.34
CA TYR A 770 17.25 9.92 -2.75
C TYR A 770 18.05 8.68 -2.31
N ARG A 771 19.36 8.82 -2.05
CA ARG A 771 20.26 7.76 -1.56
C ARG A 771 20.26 7.76 -0.03
N ILE A 772 19.20 7.25 0.54
CA ILE A 772 18.92 7.32 1.98
C ILE A 772 19.94 6.55 2.82
N PRO A 773 20.30 5.28 2.51
CA PRO A 773 21.27 4.54 3.31
C PRO A 773 22.66 5.17 3.33
N GLU A 774 23.09 5.78 2.23
CA GLU A 774 24.40 6.45 2.11
C GLU A 774 24.44 7.71 2.97
N ALA A 775 23.35 8.48 3.02
CA ALA A 775 23.25 9.64 3.89
C ALA A 775 23.29 9.23 5.38
N ALA A 776 22.51 8.21 5.77
CA ALA A 776 22.51 7.67 7.12
C ALA A 776 23.89 7.14 7.53
N LYS A 777 24.58 6.45 6.63
CA LYS A 777 25.94 5.93 6.85
C LYS A 777 26.95 7.06 7.12
N ALA A 778 26.90 8.14 6.35
CA ALA A 778 27.79 9.28 6.55
C ALA A 778 27.61 9.93 7.94
N MET A 779 26.36 10.05 8.41
CA MET A 779 26.06 10.56 9.75
C MET A 779 26.50 9.57 10.85
N GLN A 780 26.31 8.28 10.64
CA GLN A 780 26.75 7.24 11.57
C GLN A 780 28.28 7.24 11.76
N GLU A 781 29.01 7.31 10.67
CA GLU A 781 30.48 7.38 10.70
C GLU A 781 30.95 8.65 11.43
N PHE A 782 30.27 9.76 11.22
CA PHE A 782 30.61 11.02 11.90
C PHE A 782 30.33 10.95 13.41
N VAL A 783 29.21 10.34 13.84
CA VAL A 783 28.91 10.12 15.27
C VAL A 783 30.01 9.28 15.94
N ASP A 784 30.49 8.26 15.26
CA ASP A 784 31.58 7.42 15.77
C ASP A 784 32.90 8.21 15.89
N ASP A 785 33.26 9.00 14.89
CA ASP A 785 34.42 9.89 14.91
C ASP A 785 34.32 10.94 16.05
N LEU A 786 33.14 11.56 16.18
CA LEU A 786 32.86 12.54 17.22
C LEU A 786 33.02 11.96 18.63
N SER A 787 32.43 10.81 18.92
CA SER A 787 32.44 10.19 20.25
C SER A 787 33.74 9.48 20.54
N ASN A 788 34.18 8.57 19.66
CA ASN A 788 35.28 7.64 19.96
C ASN A 788 36.67 8.24 19.70
N TRP A 789 36.75 9.21 18.82
CA TRP A 789 38.02 9.89 18.56
C TRP A 789 38.07 11.27 19.22
N TYR A 790 37.22 12.18 18.89
CA TYR A 790 37.32 13.55 19.37
C TYR A 790 37.08 13.66 20.88
N VAL A 791 35.89 13.24 21.36
CA VAL A 791 35.55 13.36 22.79
C VAL A 791 36.46 12.45 23.63
N ARG A 792 36.62 11.18 23.24
CA ARG A 792 37.40 10.23 24.04
C ARG A 792 38.86 10.64 24.21
N ARG A 793 39.49 11.23 23.17
CA ARG A 793 40.89 11.67 23.22
C ARG A 793 41.04 13.06 23.82
N GLY A 794 39.98 13.90 23.70
CA GLY A 794 40.00 15.29 24.20
C GLY A 794 39.50 15.46 25.62
N ARG A 795 39.15 14.38 26.36
CA ARG A 795 38.51 14.47 27.68
C ARG A 795 39.29 15.34 28.68
N GLU A 796 40.62 15.27 28.70
CA GLU A 796 41.47 16.05 29.60
C GLU A 796 41.32 17.58 29.42
N ARG A 797 40.95 18.02 28.21
CA ARG A 797 40.69 19.46 27.93
C ARG A 797 39.48 19.96 28.70
N TYR A 798 38.43 19.14 28.84
CA TYR A 798 37.22 19.49 29.60
C TYR A 798 37.43 19.40 31.12
N TRP A 799 38.40 18.58 31.58
CA TRP A 799 38.75 18.41 33.00
C TRP A 799 39.74 19.44 33.51
N ALA A 800 40.41 20.15 32.62
CA ALA A 800 41.38 21.16 32.97
C ALA A 800 40.76 22.28 33.84
N GLN A 801 41.50 22.79 34.82
CA GLN A 801 41.05 23.90 35.64
C GLN A 801 41.07 25.25 34.88
N GLY A 802 40.07 26.07 35.13
CA GLY A 802 39.91 27.37 34.47
C GLY A 802 39.48 27.26 33.01
N MET A 803 39.28 28.39 32.37
CA MET A 803 38.81 28.51 30.97
C MET A 803 39.95 28.99 30.06
N SER A 804 40.89 28.10 29.77
CA SER A 804 41.94 28.37 28.77
C SER A 804 41.36 28.48 27.37
N GLN A 805 42.05 29.11 26.44
CA GLN A 805 41.63 29.20 25.04
C GLN A 805 41.45 27.81 24.41
N ASP A 806 42.31 26.84 24.75
CA ASP A 806 42.19 25.48 24.27
C ASP A 806 40.89 24.79 24.76
N LYS A 807 40.52 25.05 26.04
CA LYS A 807 39.26 24.53 26.59
C LYS A 807 38.04 25.20 25.95
N ILE A 808 38.06 26.51 25.71
CA ILE A 808 37.01 27.24 24.97
C ILE A 808 36.88 26.65 23.56
N ASN A 809 38.01 26.45 22.86
CA ASN A 809 38.02 25.87 21.52
C ASN A 809 37.42 24.44 21.51
N ALA A 810 37.71 23.62 22.54
CA ALA A 810 37.13 22.28 22.68
C ALA A 810 35.62 22.36 22.82
N TYR A 811 35.06 23.20 23.68
CA TYR A 811 33.64 23.40 23.86
C TYR A 811 32.96 23.89 22.58
N MET A 812 33.51 24.92 21.97
CA MET A 812 32.96 25.52 20.74
C MET A 812 32.93 24.49 19.57
N THR A 813 34.03 23.76 19.41
CA THR A 813 34.11 22.72 18.35
C THR A 813 33.10 21.61 18.60
N LEU A 814 32.98 21.12 19.85
CA LEU A 814 32.01 20.04 20.18
C LEU A 814 30.57 20.53 20.06
N TYR A 815 30.25 21.73 20.53
CA TYR A 815 28.94 22.35 20.37
C TYR A 815 28.54 22.46 18.90
N THR A 816 29.43 23.05 18.08
CA THR A 816 29.19 23.21 16.65
C THR A 816 28.95 21.84 15.95
N ALA A 817 29.78 20.85 16.31
CA ALA A 817 29.66 19.52 15.74
C ALA A 817 28.31 18.82 16.08
N ILE A 818 27.87 18.87 17.35
CA ILE A 818 26.60 18.29 17.79
C ILE A 818 25.42 18.99 17.14
N VAL A 819 25.38 20.33 17.17
CA VAL A 819 24.28 21.13 16.61
C VAL A 819 24.18 20.89 15.09
N THR A 820 25.31 20.89 14.39
CA THR A 820 25.33 20.64 12.94
C THR A 820 24.86 19.23 12.59
N LEU A 821 25.31 18.22 13.34
CA LEU A 821 24.83 16.85 13.15
C LEU A 821 23.32 16.75 13.38
N CYS A 822 22.78 17.41 14.43
CA CYS A 822 21.34 17.46 14.67
C CYS A 822 20.58 18.09 13.50
N LYS A 823 21.10 19.19 12.92
CA LYS A 823 20.50 19.80 11.72
C LYS A 823 20.47 18.82 10.54
N CYS A 824 21.57 18.11 10.27
CA CYS A 824 21.63 17.15 9.16
C CYS A 824 20.73 15.92 9.40
N ALA A 825 20.62 15.45 10.65
CA ALA A 825 19.86 14.26 11.02
C ALA A 825 18.36 14.52 11.29
N ALA A 826 17.96 15.80 11.46
CA ALA A 826 16.58 16.19 11.77
C ALA A 826 15.52 15.60 10.83
N PRO A 827 15.72 15.50 9.50
CA PRO A 827 14.74 14.83 8.63
C PRO A 827 14.58 13.34 8.93
N MET A 828 15.61 12.68 9.42
CA MET A 828 15.64 11.23 9.62
C MET A 828 15.17 10.82 11.01
N VAL A 829 15.67 11.50 12.04
CA VAL A 829 15.39 11.24 13.47
C VAL A 829 14.96 12.53 14.17
N PRO A 830 13.76 13.02 13.86
CA PRO A 830 13.33 14.35 14.22
C PRO A 830 13.16 14.58 15.73
N PHE A 831 12.79 13.54 16.49
CA PHE A 831 12.50 13.69 17.93
C PHE A 831 13.76 13.92 18.76
N ILE A 832 14.76 13.05 18.64
CA ILE A 832 16.01 13.19 19.41
C ILE A 832 16.76 14.47 19.03
N THR A 833 16.73 14.86 17.77
CA THR A 833 17.42 16.04 17.30
C THR A 833 16.73 17.33 17.77
N GLU A 834 15.40 17.35 17.82
CA GLU A 834 14.62 18.44 18.38
C GLU A 834 14.90 18.61 19.88
N GLU A 835 14.88 17.51 20.67
CA GLU A 835 15.16 17.60 22.11
C GLU A 835 16.57 18.16 22.40
N ILE A 836 17.58 17.70 21.66
CA ILE A 836 18.93 18.19 21.77
C ILE A 836 18.98 19.68 21.40
N TYR A 837 18.32 20.09 20.33
CA TYR A 837 18.25 21.48 19.89
C TYR A 837 17.59 22.38 20.93
N GLN A 838 16.47 21.97 21.50
CA GLN A 838 15.77 22.75 22.54
C GLN A 838 16.65 23.00 23.75
N ASN A 839 17.50 22.04 24.13
CA ASN A 839 18.37 22.19 25.27
C ASN A 839 19.71 22.86 24.92
N LEU A 840 20.35 22.53 23.80
CA LEU A 840 21.65 23.14 23.46
C LEU A 840 21.57 24.55 22.88
N VAL A 841 20.54 24.83 22.10
CA VAL A 841 20.42 26.09 21.37
C VAL A 841 19.40 27.00 22.03
N ARG A 842 18.16 26.56 22.17
CA ARG A 842 17.06 27.38 22.68
C ARG A 842 17.19 27.79 24.17
N SER A 843 17.96 27.05 24.96
CA SER A 843 18.21 27.39 26.34
C SER A 843 19.12 28.65 26.45
N VAL A 844 20.08 28.81 25.56
CA VAL A 844 21.09 29.91 25.56
C VAL A 844 20.76 31.03 24.59
N ASP A 845 20.10 30.74 23.47
CA ASP A 845 19.71 31.70 22.44
C ASP A 845 18.19 31.61 22.18
N LYS A 846 17.45 32.60 22.73
CA LYS A 846 16.00 32.71 22.55
C LYS A 846 15.60 33.28 21.19
N ASP A 847 16.52 33.91 20.48
CA ASP A 847 16.27 34.45 19.13
C ASP A 847 16.48 33.40 18.03
N ALA A 848 17.14 32.29 18.35
CA ALA A 848 17.21 31.13 17.42
C ALA A 848 15.81 30.64 17.05
N PRO A 849 15.62 30.00 15.88
CA PRO A 849 14.33 29.44 15.48
C PRO A 849 13.70 28.57 16.57
N GLU A 850 12.40 28.69 16.76
CA GLU A 850 11.65 28.04 17.84
C GLU A 850 11.78 26.50 17.81
N SER A 851 11.91 25.92 16.62
CA SER A 851 12.13 24.49 16.39
C SER A 851 13.24 24.27 15.38
N LEU A 852 13.93 23.13 15.51
CA LEU A 852 14.93 22.67 14.55
C LEU A 852 14.32 22.50 13.14
N SER A 853 13.06 22.12 13.06
CA SER A 853 12.32 21.94 11.81
C SER A 853 12.03 23.24 11.05
N LEU A 854 12.19 24.40 11.72
CA LEU A 854 12.03 25.73 11.12
C LEU A 854 13.36 26.30 10.55
N ILE A 855 14.46 25.63 10.78
CA ILE A 855 15.78 26.06 10.30
C ILE A 855 15.90 25.78 8.80
N HIS A 856 16.54 26.71 8.07
CA HIS A 856 17.04 26.50 6.72
C HIS A 856 18.49 26.02 6.79
N ILE A 857 18.81 24.94 6.05
CA ILE A 857 20.15 24.33 5.99
C ILE A 857 20.74 24.41 4.57
#